data_7be05351950190e3f0e9bdf37000251f
#
_entry.id   7be05351950190e3f0e9bdf37000251f
#
_cell.length_a   1.000
_cell.length_b   1.000
_cell.length_c   1.000
_cell.angle_alpha   90.00
_cell.angle_beta   90.00
_cell.angle_gamma   90.00
#
_symmetry.space_group_name_H-M   'P 1'
#
loop_
_entity.id
_entity.type
_entity.pdbx_description
1 polymer ?
#
loop_
_entity_poly.entity_id
_entity_poly.type
_entity_poly.pdbx_seq_one_letter_code
_entity_poly.pdbx_strand_id
1 'polypeptide(L)'
;MTEAPPSTLFADQSAYAEAVQLALDAAAAYYGDGTSTLDDDAYDRLVRGIQAYEAEHPDEVLPASPTGKVAGGAVVGDVPHTVPMLSLDNVFGAGQLADWAASLERRLGRPVTEWSVEPKLDGLAIAARYRGGRLAQLVTRGDGTKGEDVSHAIGTIVGLPARLAEPVTVELRGEVMMTASQFEDACAKRQAHDGTTFANPRSAAAGTLRAQDRPYVCELTFFGYGALPAPDDASEQAARLRELPHSEVMTWVAGQGVQTPAVTDVGGIVATTLEQIQERVEQIAAKRAELPFGIDGIVIKCDLAADQAQAGFSSRAPRWAIAYKLPATEKITKLLGVEWNTGRSGIIAPRAVLEPVELDGSIVTYATLHNVADITRRGLMLGDSVVVYKAGDVIPRVEAPVVHLRTGDERPIAIPQVCPTCGDAIDASQERWRCVRGRACRVIASIGYAAGRDQLDIEGLAESRIQQMLDAGLIADFADLFFLTREQVLSLERMGETSTDNLLAAIERAKAQPLSRVFCALGVRGTGRSMSRRIARHFGSMDAIRAADAEAIEAVEGIGPKKAPGVVAELVELADLIDKLVKAGVTMTEPGWTPPAEPGADAQADLEAGGTSGLPLAGMSVVVTGAMSGALEALTRNEMNELIERAGGKASSSVSAKTSLLVAGEKAGSKRAKAEGLGVRIVGPEEFADLVGPFI
;
A
#
# COMPACT_ATOMS: atom_id res chain seq x y z
N MET A 1 13.20 32.60 -17.61
CA MET A 1 13.64 32.78 -16.22
C MET A 1 13.94 31.38 -15.71
N THR A 2 15.19 31.07 -15.49
CA THR A 2 15.64 29.79 -14.94
C THR A 2 15.11 29.68 -13.51
N GLU A 3 14.15 28.76 -13.29
CA GLU A 3 13.79 28.37 -11.92
C GLU A 3 15.04 27.84 -11.24
N ALA A 4 15.33 28.39 -10.06
CA ALA A 4 16.38 27.88 -9.21
C ALA A 4 16.06 26.42 -8.82
N PRO A 5 17.06 25.54 -8.66
CA PRO A 5 16.82 24.19 -8.19
C PRO A 5 16.08 24.27 -6.84
N PRO A 6 15.11 23.36 -6.58
CA PRO A 6 14.39 23.36 -5.33
C PRO A 6 15.40 23.25 -4.18
N SER A 7 15.47 24.30 -3.35
CA SER A 7 16.18 24.24 -2.09
C SER A 7 15.69 23.01 -1.32
N THR A 8 16.57 22.26 -0.69
CA THR A 8 16.31 21.08 0.14
C THR A 8 15.03 21.29 0.96
N LEU A 9 13.99 20.52 0.65
CA LEU A 9 12.70 20.57 1.34
C LEU A 9 12.81 20.11 2.81
N PHE A 10 13.95 19.53 3.18
CA PHE A 10 14.20 18.99 4.52
C PHE A 10 15.43 19.68 5.12
N ALA A 11 15.25 20.22 6.32
CA ALA A 11 16.27 21.00 7.00
C ALA A 11 17.39 20.12 7.60
N ASP A 12 17.11 18.86 7.87
CA ASP A 12 18.02 17.90 8.52
C ASP A 12 17.60 16.45 8.27
N GLN A 13 18.43 15.51 8.71
CA GLN A 13 18.19 14.06 8.60
C GLN A 13 16.89 13.62 9.29
N SER A 14 16.46 14.31 10.36
CA SER A 14 15.20 14.00 11.05
C SER A 14 13.99 14.34 10.16
N ALA A 15 13.99 15.51 9.52
CA ALA A 15 12.94 15.92 8.59
C ALA A 15 12.86 14.99 7.37
N TYR A 16 14.02 14.55 6.87
CA TYR A 16 14.10 13.54 5.81
C TYR A 16 13.51 12.19 6.26
N ALA A 17 13.87 11.69 7.43
CA ALA A 17 13.33 10.43 7.94
C ALA A 17 11.81 10.46 8.12
N GLU A 18 11.26 11.60 8.54
CA GLU A 18 9.80 11.81 8.61
C GLU A 18 9.14 11.78 7.23
N ALA A 19 9.77 12.41 6.27
CA ALA A 19 9.29 12.42 4.91
C ALA A 19 9.25 11.00 4.31
N VAL A 20 10.30 10.22 4.53
CA VAL A 20 10.36 8.80 4.15
C VAL A 20 9.22 8.01 4.81
N GLN A 21 9.01 8.19 6.12
CA GLN A 21 7.94 7.47 6.81
C GLN A 21 6.55 7.88 6.34
N LEU A 22 6.34 9.17 6.13
CA LEU A 22 5.07 9.69 5.61
C LEU A 22 4.76 9.11 4.21
N ALA A 23 5.78 8.99 3.37
CA ALA A 23 5.64 8.39 2.04
C ALA A 23 5.30 6.89 2.13
N LEU A 24 5.90 6.14 3.05
CA LEU A 24 5.59 4.72 3.26
C LEU A 24 4.17 4.51 3.80
N ASP A 25 3.75 5.32 4.77
CA ASP A 25 2.40 5.24 5.34
C ASP A 25 1.32 5.57 4.29
N ALA A 26 1.57 6.60 3.47
CA ALA A 26 0.67 6.98 2.39
C ALA A 26 0.57 5.89 1.32
N ALA A 27 1.70 5.29 0.93
CA ALA A 27 1.71 4.19 -0.01
C ALA A 27 0.98 2.94 0.54
N ALA A 28 1.20 2.59 1.80
CA ALA A 28 0.52 1.46 2.43
C ALA A 28 -1.01 1.65 2.47
N ALA A 29 -1.48 2.85 2.79
CA ALA A 29 -2.90 3.19 2.77
C ALA A 29 -3.45 3.21 1.34
N TYR A 30 -2.71 3.76 0.38
CA TYR A 30 -3.10 3.84 -1.02
C TYR A 30 -3.27 2.46 -1.68
N TYR A 31 -2.34 1.53 -1.44
CA TYR A 31 -2.40 0.17 -1.97
C TYR A 31 -3.25 -0.79 -1.12
N GLY A 32 -3.60 -0.41 0.12
CA GLY A 32 -4.43 -1.19 1.03
C GLY A 32 -5.92 -0.98 0.81
N ASP A 33 -6.48 -0.05 1.55
CA ASP A 33 -7.93 0.25 1.59
C ASP A 33 -8.32 1.52 0.80
N GLY A 34 -7.37 2.19 0.16
CA GLY A 34 -7.59 3.43 -0.59
C GLY A 34 -7.80 4.66 0.29
N THR A 35 -7.45 4.59 1.58
CA THR A 35 -7.64 5.68 2.56
C THR A 35 -6.38 6.53 2.78
N SER A 36 -5.49 6.65 1.78
CA SER A 36 -4.26 7.44 1.89
C SER A 36 -4.56 8.87 2.38
N THR A 37 -3.73 9.35 3.31
CA THR A 37 -3.78 10.72 3.81
C THR A 37 -3.01 11.70 2.93
N LEU A 38 -2.19 11.21 2.02
CA LEU A 38 -1.50 11.96 0.97
C LEU A 38 -2.13 11.65 -0.38
N ASP A 39 -2.26 12.66 -1.20
CA ASP A 39 -2.60 12.52 -2.61
C ASP A 39 -1.37 12.20 -3.45
N ASP A 40 -1.59 11.77 -4.70
CA ASP A 40 -0.52 11.38 -5.62
C ASP A 40 0.46 12.53 -5.87
N ASP A 41 -0.02 13.78 -6.02
CA ASP A 41 0.84 14.93 -6.25
C ASP A 41 1.62 15.33 -4.99
N ALA A 42 0.98 15.30 -3.80
CA ALA A 42 1.66 15.50 -2.53
C ALA A 42 2.64 14.33 -2.24
N TYR A 43 2.25 13.11 -2.57
CA TYR A 43 3.13 11.94 -2.49
C TYR A 43 4.32 12.09 -3.43
N ASP A 44 4.09 12.45 -4.69
CA ASP A 44 5.13 12.65 -5.69
C ASP A 44 6.05 13.84 -5.33
N ARG A 45 5.50 14.94 -4.76
CA ARG A 45 6.32 16.04 -4.21
C ARG A 45 7.17 15.60 -3.02
N LEU A 46 6.58 14.81 -2.12
CA LEU A 46 7.26 14.24 -0.97
C LEU A 46 8.41 13.33 -1.40
N VAL A 47 8.15 12.42 -2.33
CA VAL A 47 9.17 11.49 -2.87
C VAL A 47 10.26 12.25 -3.61
N ARG A 48 9.94 13.32 -4.36
CA ARG A 48 10.95 14.20 -5.00
C ARG A 48 11.83 14.91 -3.97
N GLY A 49 11.23 15.42 -2.88
CA GLY A 49 12.00 15.99 -1.78
C GLY A 49 12.94 14.97 -1.14
N ILE A 50 12.47 13.74 -0.94
CA ILE A 50 13.28 12.62 -0.46
C ILE A 50 14.43 12.33 -1.43
N GLN A 51 14.16 12.25 -2.73
CA GLN A 51 15.19 12.03 -3.76
C GLN A 51 16.24 13.14 -3.80
N ALA A 52 15.82 14.41 -3.70
CA ALA A 52 16.73 15.55 -3.69
C ALA A 52 17.66 15.51 -2.47
N TYR A 53 17.11 15.22 -1.29
CA TYR A 53 17.90 15.06 -0.07
C TYR A 53 18.91 13.90 -0.19
N GLU A 54 18.48 12.74 -0.67
CA GLU A 54 19.33 11.56 -0.85
C GLU A 54 20.45 11.79 -1.88
N ALA A 55 20.21 12.62 -2.90
CA ALA A 55 21.22 13.00 -3.88
C ALA A 55 22.31 13.90 -3.27
N GLU A 56 21.94 14.76 -2.31
CA GLU A 56 22.86 15.65 -1.59
C GLU A 56 23.55 14.93 -0.41
N HIS A 57 22.89 13.91 0.18
CA HIS A 57 23.35 13.16 1.36
C HIS A 57 23.37 11.64 1.11
N PRO A 58 24.20 11.12 0.20
CA PRO A 58 24.18 9.72 -0.21
C PRO A 58 24.51 8.74 0.93
N ASP A 59 25.24 9.19 1.96
CA ASP A 59 25.61 8.39 3.12
C ASP A 59 24.49 8.29 4.18
N GLU A 60 23.43 9.13 4.05
CA GLU A 60 22.31 9.19 4.97
C GLU A 60 21.04 8.49 4.46
N VAL A 61 21.12 7.84 3.29
CA VAL A 61 19.97 7.18 2.65
C VAL A 61 19.43 6.05 3.54
N LEU A 62 18.18 6.19 3.95
CA LEU A 62 17.53 5.18 4.80
C LEU A 62 17.22 3.91 4.01
N PRO A 63 17.49 2.70 4.55
CA PRO A 63 17.14 1.44 3.90
C PRO A 63 15.64 1.28 3.63
N ALA A 64 14.81 1.98 4.39
CA ALA A 64 13.35 1.99 4.25
C ALA A 64 12.86 2.96 3.17
N SER A 65 13.71 3.85 2.63
CA SER A 65 13.29 4.87 1.65
C SER A 65 12.47 4.27 0.50
N PRO A 66 11.37 4.91 0.10
CA PRO A 66 10.56 4.46 -1.03
C PRO A 66 11.25 4.70 -2.39
N THR A 67 12.29 5.53 -2.44
CA THR A 67 12.93 5.97 -3.69
C THR A 67 13.61 4.85 -4.46
N GLY A 68 14.00 3.77 -3.78
CA GLY A 68 14.62 2.57 -4.39
C GLY A 68 13.68 1.38 -4.55
N LYS A 69 12.38 1.50 -4.23
CA LYS A 69 11.45 0.36 -4.15
C LYS A 69 10.25 0.52 -5.08
N VAL A 70 9.76 -0.59 -5.63
CA VAL A 70 8.49 -0.66 -6.36
C VAL A 70 7.36 -0.73 -5.34
N ALA A 71 6.39 0.19 -5.41
CA ALA A 71 5.16 0.17 -4.61
C ALA A 71 5.40 -0.16 -3.12
N GLY A 72 6.28 0.60 -2.46
CA GLY A 72 6.53 0.43 -1.02
C GLY A 72 5.21 0.54 -0.24
N GLY A 73 4.83 -0.55 0.47
CA GLY A 73 3.57 -0.63 1.23
C GLY A 73 2.42 -1.36 0.54
N ALA A 74 2.58 -1.83 -0.71
CA ALA A 74 1.57 -2.66 -1.37
C ALA A 74 1.32 -3.99 -0.63
N VAL A 75 0.10 -4.53 -0.75
CA VAL A 75 -0.22 -5.87 -0.28
C VAL A 75 0.60 -6.88 -1.08
N VAL A 76 1.45 -7.63 -0.40
CA VAL A 76 2.32 -8.64 -1.02
C VAL A 76 1.58 -9.96 -1.06
N GLY A 77 1.33 -10.47 -2.27
CA GLY A 77 0.81 -11.83 -2.50
C GLY A 77 1.93 -12.88 -2.53
N ASP A 78 1.54 -14.12 -2.76
CA ASP A 78 2.47 -15.27 -2.76
C ASP A 78 2.94 -15.67 -4.16
N VAL A 79 2.30 -15.17 -5.23
CA VAL A 79 2.61 -15.55 -6.61
C VAL A 79 3.77 -14.73 -7.17
N PRO A 80 4.92 -15.35 -7.48
CA PRO A 80 6.05 -14.62 -8.04
C PRO A 80 5.79 -14.21 -9.49
N HIS A 81 6.26 -12.99 -9.85
CA HIS A 81 6.29 -12.55 -11.24
C HIS A 81 7.46 -13.19 -11.99
N THR A 82 7.21 -13.61 -13.24
CA THR A 82 8.24 -14.18 -14.14
C THR A 82 9.29 -13.11 -14.47
N VAL A 83 8.81 -11.88 -14.72
CA VAL A 83 9.61 -10.66 -14.89
C VAL A 83 9.04 -9.63 -13.92
N PRO A 84 9.85 -8.90 -13.15
CA PRO A 84 9.33 -7.89 -12.21
C PRO A 84 8.36 -6.91 -12.85
N MET A 85 7.26 -6.58 -12.14
CA MET A 85 6.31 -5.54 -12.53
C MET A 85 6.74 -4.21 -11.91
N LEU A 86 7.59 -3.50 -12.62
CA LEU A 86 8.22 -2.27 -12.13
C LEU A 86 7.22 -1.10 -12.12
N SER A 87 7.56 -0.06 -11.36
CA SER A 87 6.91 1.25 -11.39
C SER A 87 7.45 2.08 -12.56
N LEU A 88 7.03 3.34 -12.66
CA LEU A 88 7.59 4.33 -13.59
C LEU A 88 8.14 5.51 -12.78
N ASP A 89 9.23 6.11 -13.28
CA ASP A 89 9.65 7.42 -12.80
C ASP A 89 8.75 8.50 -13.40
N ASN A 90 8.64 9.66 -12.73
CA ASN A 90 7.69 10.70 -13.10
C ASN A 90 8.42 11.95 -13.63
N VAL A 91 7.80 12.60 -14.60
CA VAL A 91 8.12 13.97 -15.04
C VAL A 91 6.85 14.83 -15.04
N PHE A 92 6.99 16.13 -14.80
CA PHE A 92 5.85 17.03 -14.57
C PHE A 92 5.81 18.20 -15.58
N GLY A 93 6.66 18.17 -16.60
CA GLY A 93 6.70 19.20 -17.62
C GLY A 93 7.72 18.93 -18.72
N ALA A 94 7.64 19.72 -19.80
CA ALA A 94 8.46 19.54 -21.00
C ALA A 94 9.99 19.60 -20.72
N GLY A 95 10.43 20.46 -19.79
CA GLY A 95 11.84 20.55 -19.41
C GLY A 95 12.39 19.26 -18.81
N GLN A 96 11.66 18.69 -17.83
CA GLN A 96 12.04 17.41 -17.20
C GLN A 96 11.98 16.25 -18.19
N LEU A 97 11.02 16.27 -19.13
CA LEU A 97 10.95 15.29 -20.20
C LEU A 97 12.19 15.36 -21.10
N ALA A 98 12.62 16.57 -21.48
CA ALA A 98 13.82 16.77 -22.28
C ALA A 98 15.10 16.30 -21.55
N ASP A 99 15.21 16.58 -20.26
CA ASP A 99 16.34 16.13 -19.43
C ASP A 99 16.41 14.60 -19.34
N TRP A 100 15.24 13.95 -19.14
CA TRP A 100 15.15 12.49 -19.14
C TRP A 100 15.53 11.90 -20.50
N ALA A 101 14.99 12.42 -21.60
CA ALA A 101 15.33 11.97 -22.95
C ALA A 101 16.83 12.11 -23.23
N ALA A 102 17.44 13.26 -22.91
CA ALA A 102 18.88 13.47 -23.06
C ALA A 102 19.71 12.51 -22.20
N SER A 103 19.26 12.18 -20.99
CA SER A 103 19.90 11.17 -20.13
C SER A 103 19.86 9.78 -20.75
N LEU A 104 18.72 9.43 -21.35
CA LEU A 104 18.52 8.14 -22.03
C LEU A 104 19.41 8.05 -23.29
N GLU A 105 19.46 9.10 -24.12
CA GLU A 105 20.31 9.16 -25.32
C GLU A 105 21.81 9.05 -25.00
N ARG A 106 22.26 9.71 -23.91
CA ARG A 106 23.63 9.52 -23.41
C ARG A 106 23.93 8.07 -23.05
N ARG A 107 22.95 7.37 -22.47
CA ARG A 107 23.07 5.94 -22.11
C ARG A 107 23.13 5.03 -23.33
N LEU A 108 22.33 5.33 -24.35
CA LEU A 108 22.27 4.60 -25.61
C LEU A 108 23.47 4.92 -26.51
N GLY A 109 24.14 6.07 -26.32
CA GLY A 109 25.20 6.58 -27.17
C GLY A 109 24.72 7.13 -28.53
N ARG A 110 23.39 7.29 -28.69
CA ARG A 110 22.72 7.79 -29.89
C ARG A 110 21.36 8.38 -29.58
N PRO A 111 20.79 9.24 -30.43
CA PRO A 111 19.44 9.72 -30.32
C PRO A 111 18.40 8.57 -30.35
N VAL A 112 17.31 8.74 -29.62
CA VAL A 112 16.11 7.88 -29.73
C VAL A 112 15.31 8.36 -30.93
N THR A 113 15.01 7.45 -31.85
CA THR A 113 14.35 7.78 -33.12
C THR A 113 12.83 7.68 -33.05
N GLU A 114 12.30 6.83 -32.16
CA GLU A 114 10.88 6.51 -32.05
C GLU A 114 10.46 6.37 -30.59
N TRP A 115 9.35 7.04 -30.27
CA TRP A 115 8.74 7.06 -28.94
C TRP A 115 7.31 6.59 -29.02
N SER A 116 6.94 5.57 -28.26
CA SER A 116 5.53 5.25 -28.03
C SER A 116 4.96 6.18 -26.96
N VAL A 117 3.83 6.80 -27.23
CA VAL A 117 3.13 7.73 -26.34
C VAL A 117 1.73 7.23 -26.09
N GLU A 118 1.42 6.87 -24.86
CA GLU A 118 0.19 6.17 -24.45
C GLU A 118 -0.47 6.84 -23.25
N PRO A 119 -1.82 6.76 -23.08
CA PRO A 119 -2.46 7.21 -21.87
C PRO A 119 -1.99 6.36 -20.67
N LYS A 120 -1.72 7.01 -19.54
CA LYS A 120 -1.45 6.33 -18.27
C LYS A 120 -2.78 6.02 -17.60
N LEU A 121 -3.16 4.76 -17.68
CA LEU A 121 -4.42 4.27 -17.13
C LEU A 121 -4.40 4.26 -15.60
N ASP A 122 -5.51 4.64 -14.99
CA ASP A 122 -5.66 4.69 -13.53
C ASP A 122 -6.55 3.55 -13.02
N GLY A 123 -5.94 2.45 -12.65
CA GLY A 123 -6.59 1.23 -12.20
C GLY A 123 -5.72 0.38 -11.29
N LEU A 124 -5.81 -0.93 -11.43
CA LEU A 124 -4.97 -1.90 -10.74
C LEU A 124 -4.21 -2.74 -11.78
N ALA A 125 -2.88 -2.65 -11.75
CA ALA A 125 -2.02 -3.39 -12.66
C ALA A 125 -2.07 -4.90 -12.39
N ILE A 126 -2.28 -5.68 -13.44
CA ILE A 126 -2.26 -7.14 -13.40
C ILE A 126 -1.38 -7.75 -14.49
N ALA A 127 -0.91 -8.96 -14.23
CA ALA A 127 -0.34 -9.89 -15.19
C ALA A 127 -1.37 -10.99 -15.52
N ALA A 128 -1.81 -11.03 -16.77
CA ALA A 128 -2.68 -12.08 -17.29
C ALA A 128 -1.85 -13.12 -18.02
N ARG A 129 -1.74 -14.32 -17.46
CA ARG A 129 -0.89 -15.38 -17.96
C ARG A 129 -1.67 -16.34 -18.85
N TYR A 130 -1.28 -16.41 -20.10
CA TYR A 130 -1.82 -17.34 -21.08
C TYR A 130 -0.87 -18.50 -21.31
N ARG A 131 -1.43 -19.71 -21.41
CA ARG A 131 -0.70 -20.92 -21.79
C ARG A 131 -1.38 -21.56 -22.99
N GLY A 132 -0.66 -21.67 -24.10
CA GLY A 132 -1.22 -22.16 -25.36
C GLY A 132 -2.46 -21.38 -25.80
N GLY A 133 -2.44 -20.07 -25.63
CA GLY A 133 -3.54 -19.15 -25.92
C GLY A 133 -4.71 -19.19 -24.94
N ARG A 134 -4.70 -19.97 -23.86
CA ARG A 134 -5.76 -20.00 -22.84
C ARG A 134 -5.35 -19.21 -21.60
N LEU A 135 -6.25 -18.36 -21.11
CA LEU A 135 -6.04 -17.63 -19.85
C LEU A 135 -6.00 -18.63 -18.69
N ALA A 136 -4.86 -18.69 -18.03
CA ALA A 136 -4.59 -19.66 -16.96
C ALA A 136 -4.54 -19.02 -15.57
N GLN A 137 -4.07 -17.77 -15.46
CA GLN A 137 -3.89 -17.10 -14.17
C GLN A 137 -3.92 -15.58 -14.30
N LEU A 138 -4.45 -14.92 -13.27
CA LEU A 138 -4.38 -13.46 -13.09
C LEU A 138 -3.62 -13.16 -11.79
N VAL A 139 -2.64 -12.27 -11.85
CA VAL A 139 -1.79 -11.91 -10.72
C VAL A 139 -1.71 -10.40 -10.60
N THR A 140 -2.00 -9.83 -9.42
CA THR A 140 -1.82 -8.39 -9.18
C THR A 140 -0.34 -8.03 -9.15
N ARG A 141 0.00 -6.76 -9.37
CA ARG A 141 1.40 -6.29 -9.33
C ARG A 141 2.08 -6.57 -7.98
N GLY A 142 1.35 -6.41 -6.85
CA GLY A 142 1.92 -6.52 -5.51
C GLY A 142 3.09 -5.56 -5.30
N ASP A 143 4.19 -6.06 -4.75
CA ASP A 143 5.44 -5.32 -4.55
C ASP A 143 6.34 -5.26 -5.80
N GLY A 144 5.84 -5.73 -6.93
CA GLY A 144 6.57 -5.83 -8.20
C GLY A 144 7.36 -7.13 -8.36
N THR A 145 7.63 -7.88 -7.30
CA THR A 145 8.28 -9.21 -7.36
C THR A 145 7.28 -10.34 -7.17
N LYS A 146 6.23 -10.11 -6.37
CA LYS A 146 5.13 -11.03 -6.10
C LYS A 146 3.80 -10.29 -6.05
N GLY A 147 2.73 -10.95 -6.46
CA GLY A 147 1.36 -10.43 -6.43
C GLY A 147 0.37 -11.44 -5.87
N GLU A 148 -0.87 -10.98 -5.66
CA GLU A 148 -1.98 -11.82 -5.22
C GLU A 148 -2.56 -12.57 -6.43
N ASP A 149 -2.93 -13.84 -6.26
CA ASP A 149 -3.72 -14.58 -7.25
C ASP A 149 -5.17 -14.10 -7.21
N VAL A 150 -5.62 -13.54 -8.32
CA VAL A 150 -6.99 -13.06 -8.51
C VAL A 150 -7.70 -13.79 -9.65
N SER A 151 -7.30 -15.04 -9.92
CA SER A 151 -7.83 -15.85 -11.01
C SER A 151 -9.32 -16.19 -10.87
N HIS A 152 -9.89 -16.04 -9.67
CA HIS A 152 -11.34 -16.15 -9.47
C HIS A 152 -12.14 -15.10 -10.27
N ALA A 153 -11.52 -13.98 -10.66
CA ALA A 153 -12.13 -12.95 -11.49
C ALA A 153 -12.11 -13.26 -13.01
N ILE A 154 -11.52 -14.38 -13.42
CA ILE A 154 -11.56 -14.80 -14.84
C ILE A 154 -13.02 -14.96 -15.29
N GLY A 155 -13.37 -14.31 -16.40
CA GLY A 155 -14.73 -14.30 -16.94
C GLY A 155 -15.61 -13.13 -16.49
N THR A 156 -15.16 -12.30 -15.53
CA THR A 156 -15.88 -11.08 -15.09
C THR A 156 -15.24 -9.79 -15.62
N ILE A 157 -14.14 -9.89 -16.37
CA ILE A 157 -13.34 -8.76 -16.84
C ILE A 157 -13.56 -8.61 -18.36
N VAL A 158 -14.18 -7.50 -18.75
CA VAL A 158 -14.39 -7.12 -20.16
C VAL A 158 -13.04 -6.73 -20.78
N GLY A 159 -12.83 -7.08 -22.05
CA GLY A 159 -11.59 -6.75 -22.78
C GLY A 159 -10.43 -7.71 -22.54
N LEU A 160 -10.64 -8.75 -21.72
CA LEU A 160 -9.67 -9.80 -21.45
C LEU A 160 -10.26 -11.16 -21.90
N PRO A 161 -9.92 -11.67 -23.11
CA PRO A 161 -10.52 -12.89 -23.63
C PRO A 161 -10.01 -14.13 -22.85
N ALA A 162 -10.89 -15.12 -22.64
CA ALA A 162 -10.50 -16.40 -22.06
C ALA A 162 -9.54 -17.20 -22.97
N ARG A 163 -9.49 -16.84 -24.27
CA ARG A 163 -8.62 -17.45 -25.27
C ARG A 163 -8.16 -16.41 -26.29
N LEU A 164 -6.85 -16.36 -26.53
CA LEU A 164 -6.24 -15.56 -27.58
C LEU A 164 -6.52 -16.15 -28.97
N ALA A 165 -6.41 -15.33 -30.00
CA ALA A 165 -6.53 -15.78 -31.40
C ALA A 165 -5.46 -16.81 -31.77
N GLU A 166 -4.26 -16.67 -31.21
CA GLU A 166 -3.12 -17.55 -31.43
C GLU A 166 -2.81 -18.41 -30.19
N PRO A 167 -2.34 -19.67 -30.35
CA PRO A 167 -2.03 -20.56 -29.23
C PRO A 167 -0.63 -20.26 -28.63
N VAL A 168 -0.41 -19.02 -28.18
CA VAL A 168 0.87 -18.55 -27.63
C VAL A 168 0.89 -18.66 -26.11
N THR A 169 2.09 -18.90 -25.55
CA THR A 169 2.33 -18.80 -24.09
C THR A 169 2.96 -17.46 -23.78
N VAL A 170 2.17 -16.57 -23.17
CA VAL A 170 2.54 -15.16 -22.97
C VAL A 170 1.92 -14.60 -21.69
N GLU A 171 2.62 -13.68 -21.04
CA GLU A 171 2.09 -12.83 -19.97
C GLU A 171 1.69 -11.47 -20.58
N LEU A 172 0.41 -11.18 -20.60
CA LEU A 172 -0.11 -9.85 -20.95
C LEU A 172 -0.15 -8.98 -19.71
N ARG A 173 0.40 -7.79 -19.80
CA ARG A 173 0.32 -6.77 -18.75
C ARG A 173 -0.68 -5.72 -19.11
N GLY A 174 -1.48 -5.33 -18.14
CA GLY A 174 -2.53 -4.35 -18.35
C GLY A 174 -3.08 -3.82 -17.04
N GLU A 175 -4.01 -2.90 -17.19
CA GLU A 175 -4.70 -2.27 -16.07
C GLU A 175 -6.14 -2.74 -16.02
N VAL A 176 -6.59 -3.16 -14.84
CA VAL A 176 -8.01 -3.42 -14.55
C VAL A 176 -8.60 -2.19 -13.90
N MET A 177 -9.72 -1.74 -14.41
CA MET A 177 -10.40 -0.54 -13.96
C MET A 177 -11.92 -0.66 -14.07
N MET A 178 -12.63 0.36 -13.61
CA MET A 178 -14.05 0.54 -13.87
C MET A 178 -14.26 1.77 -14.76
N THR A 179 -15.11 1.64 -15.77
CA THR A 179 -15.66 2.80 -16.47
C THR A 179 -16.62 3.56 -15.55
N ALA A 180 -16.98 4.79 -15.91
CA ALA A 180 -17.93 5.59 -15.13
C ALA A 180 -19.25 4.85 -14.89
N SER A 181 -19.81 4.21 -15.93
CA SER A 181 -21.06 3.44 -15.84
C SER A 181 -20.92 2.18 -14.97
N GLN A 182 -19.79 1.47 -15.05
CA GLN A 182 -19.50 0.31 -14.20
C GLN A 182 -19.34 0.71 -12.74
N PHE A 183 -18.75 1.87 -12.48
CA PHE A 183 -18.59 2.41 -11.14
C PHE A 183 -19.94 2.79 -10.53
N GLU A 184 -20.82 3.44 -11.28
CA GLU A 184 -22.19 3.77 -10.83
C GLU A 184 -22.98 2.50 -10.48
N ASP A 185 -22.94 1.48 -11.33
CA ASP A 185 -23.58 0.19 -11.10
C ASP A 185 -23.00 -0.52 -9.86
N ALA A 186 -21.68 -0.52 -9.71
CA ALA A 186 -21.00 -1.11 -8.55
C ALA A 186 -21.38 -0.40 -7.23
N CYS A 187 -21.47 0.93 -7.24
CA CYS A 187 -21.92 1.72 -6.10
C CYS A 187 -23.38 1.41 -5.74
N ALA A 188 -24.29 1.34 -6.73
CA ALA A 188 -25.69 1.01 -6.52
C ALA A 188 -25.85 -0.40 -5.94
N LYS A 189 -25.17 -1.40 -6.49
CA LYS A 189 -25.17 -2.79 -5.98
C LYS A 189 -24.65 -2.88 -4.56
N ARG A 190 -23.53 -2.20 -4.28
CA ARG A 190 -22.96 -2.19 -2.93
C ARG A 190 -23.89 -1.53 -1.92
N GLN A 191 -24.45 -0.37 -2.27
CA GLN A 191 -25.40 0.33 -1.40
C GLN A 191 -26.63 -0.52 -1.08
N ALA A 192 -27.13 -1.30 -2.03
CA ALA A 192 -28.26 -2.20 -1.83
C ALA A 192 -27.96 -3.36 -0.87
N HIS A 193 -26.70 -3.76 -0.70
CA HIS A 193 -26.30 -4.91 0.11
C HIS A 193 -25.73 -4.52 1.49
N ASP A 194 -24.85 -3.52 1.56
CA ASP A 194 -24.17 -3.14 2.82
C ASP A 194 -24.36 -1.67 3.22
N GLY A 195 -25.14 -0.91 2.45
CA GLY A 195 -25.51 0.48 2.76
C GLY A 195 -24.39 1.50 2.54
N THR A 196 -23.23 1.10 2.00
CA THR A 196 -22.09 1.97 1.72
C THR A 196 -21.83 2.10 0.22
N THR A 197 -20.97 3.05 -0.18
CA THR A 197 -20.52 3.21 -1.56
C THR A 197 -19.02 3.09 -1.66
N PHE A 198 -18.48 2.96 -2.87
CA PHE A 198 -17.05 3.05 -3.10
C PHE A 198 -16.60 4.52 -3.17
N ALA A 199 -15.36 4.79 -2.76
CA ALA A 199 -14.82 6.15 -2.75
C ALA A 199 -14.52 6.69 -4.16
N ASN A 200 -14.01 5.84 -5.05
CA ASN A 200 -13.67 6.17 -6.44
C ASN A 200 -13.59 4.91 -7.31
N PRO A 201 -13.55 5.05 -8.65
CA PRO A 201 -13.49 3.92 -9.59
C PRO A 201 -12.29 2.99 -9.36
N ARG A 202 -11.11 3.52 -9.02
CA ARG A 202 -9.89 2.74 -8.76
C ARG A 202 -10.04 1.85 -7.54
N SER A 203 -10.49 2.41 -6.40
CA SER A 203 -10.76 1.65 -5.17
C SER A 203 -11.86 0.61 -5.38
N ALA A 204 -12.89 0.94 -6.18
CA ALA A 204 -13.94 0.02 -6.54
C ALA A 204 -13.41 -1.17 -7.37
N ALA A 205 -12.56 -0.89 -8.36
CA ALA A 205 -11.93 -1.92 -9.19
C ALA A 205 -11.02 -2.83 -8.34
N ALA A 206 -10.13 -2.25 -7.51
CA ALA A 206 -9.24 -2.99 -6.64
C ALA A 206 -9.99 -3.87 -5.62
N GLY A 207 -10.98 -3.30 -4.96
CA GLY A 207 -11.82 -4.03 -4.01
C GLY A 207 -12.68 -5.10 -4.67
N THR A 208 -13.16 -4.87 -5.90
CA THR A 208 -13.93 -5.86 -6.67
C THR A 208 -13.05 -7.01 -7.14
N LEU A 209 -11.87 -6.70 -7.66
CA LEU A 209 -10.94 -7.70 -8.15
C LEU A 209 -10.46 -8.67 -7.06
N ARG A 210 -10.30 -8.17 -5.81
CA ARG A 210 -9.85 -8.98 -4.66
C ARG A 210 -10.97 -9.75 -3.95
N ALA A 211 -12.21 -9.35 -4.11
CA ALA A 211 -13.33 -9.95 -3.39
C ALA A 211 -13.70 -11.32 -3.96
N GLN A 212 -13.60 -12.38 -3.15
CA GLN A 212 -13.95 -13.75 -3.54
C GLN A 212 -15.41 -14.10 -3.24
N ASP A 213 -16.01 -13.55 -2.18
CA ASP A 213 -17.31 -13.96 -1.65
C ASP A 213 -18.32 -12.80 -1.64
N ARG A 214 -18.50 -12.13 -2.78
CA ARG A 214 -19.55 -11.10 -2.89
C ARG A 214 -20.87 -11.69 -3.31
N PRO A 215 -21.99 -11.26 -2.70
CA PRO A 215 -23.34 -11.71 -3.11
C PRO A 215 -23.81 -11.08 -4.42
N TYR A 216 -22.99 -10.21 -5.05
CA TYR A 216 -23.29 -9.53 -6.32
C TYR A 216 -22.04 -9.45 -7.20
N VAL A 217 -22.23 -9.41 -8.50
CA VAL A 217 -21.16 -9.30 -9.51
C VAL A 217 -21.09 -7.86 -10.03
N CYS A 218 -19.87 -7.29 -10.02
CA CYS A 218 -19.56 -6.03 -10.69
C CYS A 218 -18.65 -6.33 -11.89
N GLU A 219 -18.94 -5.71 -13.02
CA GLU A 219 -18.08 -5.80 -14.18
C GLU A 219 -16.83 -4.94 -14.01
N LEU A 220 -15.72 -5.43 -14.54
CA LEU A 220 -14.43 -4.75 -14.62
C LEU A 220 -14.02 -4.65 -16.09
N THR A 221 -13.19 -3.68 -16.42
CA THR A 221 -12.62 -3.52 -17.77
C THR A 221 -11.10 -3.64 -17.69
N PHE A 222 -10.52 -4.39 -18.65
CA PHE A 222 -9.08 -4.53 -18.81
C PHE A 222 -8.59 -3.78 -20.04
N PHE A 223 -7.46 -3.11 -19.91
CA PHE A 223 -6.69 -2.56 -21.03
C PHE A 223 -5.26 -3.05 -20.98
N GLY A 224 -4.85 -3.80 -22.01
CA GLY A 224 -3.47 -4.24 -22.15
C GLY A 224 -2.53 -3.10 -22.52
N TYR A 225 -1.33 -3.09 -21.93
CA TYR A 225 -0.25 -2.15 -22.23
C TYR A 225 1.11 -2.84 -22.48
N GLY A 226 1.15 -4.16 -22.58
CA GLY A 226 2.36 -4.91 -22.91
C GLY A 226 2.15 -6.41 -22.96
N ALA A 227 3.05 -7.09 -23.65
CA ALA A 227 3.11 -8.55 -23.75
C ALA A 227 4.55 -9.02 -23.53
N LEU A 228 4.71 -10.07 -22.71
CA LEU A 228 6.00 -10.67 -22.39
C LEU A 228 5.92 -12.18 -22.68
N PRO A 229 6.57 -12.67 -23.72
CA PRO A 229 6.74 -14.11 -23.92
C PRO A 229 7.44 -14.75 -22.72
N ALA A 230 7.09 -16.00 -22.39
CA ALA A 230 7.76 -16.73 -21.32
C ALA A 230 9.28 -16.75 -21.57
N PRO A 231 10.12 -16.51 -20.54
CA PRO A 231 11.57 -16.41 -20.73
C PRO A 231 12.21 -17.64 -21.34
N ASP A 232 11.64 -18.82 -21.08
CA ASP A 232 12.06 -20.13 -21.54
C ASP A 232 11.37 -20.58 -22.85
N ASP A 233 10.44 -19.77 -23.39
CA ASP A 233 9.80 -20.05 -24.68
C ASP A 233 10.76 -19.72 -25.82
N ALA A 234 11.27 -20.78 -26.47
CA ALA A 234 12.18 -20.70 -27.62
C ALA A 234 11.45 -20.73 -28.98
N SER A 235 10.11 -20.61 -28.99
CA SER A 235 9.35 -20.58 -30.23
C SER A 235 9.71 -19.37 -31.09
N GLU A 236 9.59 -19.53 -32.42
CA GLU A 236 9.81 -18.42 -33.37
C GLU A 236 8.90 -17.22 -33.06
N GLN A 237 7.67 -17.48 -32.64
CA GLN A 237 6.71 -16.46 -32.27
C GLN A 237 7.14 -15.68 -31.02
N ALA A 238 7.65 -16.36 -29.98
CA ALA A 238 8.19 -15.72 -28.80
C ALA A 238 9.45 -14.87 -29.12
N ALA A 239 10.33 -15.39 -29.97
CA ALA A 239 11.50 -14.67 -30.45
C ALA A 239 11.09 -13.39 -31.19
N ARG A 240 10.13 -13.51 -32.13
CA ARG A 240 9.59 -12.36 -32.86
C ARG A 240 9.01 -11.29 -31.91
N LEU A 241 8.18 -11.68 -30.95
CA LEU A 241 7.57 -10.73 -30.00
C LEU A 241 8.61 -9.98 -29.15
N ARG A 242 9.78 -10.59 -28.88
CA ARG A 242 10.86 -9.92 -28.12
C ARG A 242 11.60 -8.86 -28.95
N GLU A 243 11.54 -8.94 -30.27
CA GLU A 243 12.24 -8.05 -31.20
C GLU A 243 11.35 -6.93 -31.75
N LEU A 244 10.02 -7.10 -31.69
CA LEU A 244 9.08 -6.11 -32.20
C LEU A 244 9.19 -4.77 -31.44
N PRO A 245 9.05 -3.62 -32.15
CA PRO A 245 8.78 -2.34 -31.51
C PRO A 245 7.55 -2.42 -30.61
N HIS A 246 7.52 -1.64 -29.55
CA HIS A 246 6.42 -1.67 -28.58
C HIS A 246 5.06 -1.37 -29.26
N SER A 247 5.01 -0.44 -30.18
CA SER A 247 3.80 -0.12 -30.97
C SER A 247 3.26 -1.31 -31.77
N GLU A 248 4.17 -2.14 -32.32
CA GLU A 248 3.79 -3.36 -33.03
C GLU A 248 3.37 -4.46 -32.06
N VAL A 249 4.01 -4.55 -30.88
CA VAL A 249 3.55 -5.46 -29.80
C VAL A 249 2.11 -5.10 -29.39
N MET A 250 1.78 -3.81 -29.27
CA MET A 250 0.43 -3.38 -28.91
C MET A 250 -0.58 -3.67 -30.03
N THR A 251 -0.19 -3.56 -31.29
CA THR A 251 -0.99 -3.97 -32.45
C THR A 251 -1.23 -5.47 -32.42
N TRP A 252 -0.23 -6.28 -32.13
CA TRP A 252 -0.37 -7.72 -31.96
C TRP A 252 -1.32 -8.06 -30.80
N VAL A 253 -1.16 -7.41 -29.62
CA VAL A 253 -2.05 -7.62 -28.45
C VAL A 253 -3.51 -7.36 -28.82
N ALA A 254 -3.80 -6.27 -29.53
CA ALA A 254 -5.15 -5.97 -30.02
C ALA A 254 -5.65 -7.05 -31.00
N GLY A 255 -4.79 -7.56 -31.89
CA GLY A 255 -5.08 -8.65 -32.82
C GLY A 255 -5.40 -9.98 -32.12
N GLN A 256 -4.96 -10.16 -30.86
CA GLN A 256 -5.32 -11.32 -30.05
C GLN A 256 -6.72 -11.20 -29.41
N GLY A 257 -7.48 -10.13 -29.67
CA GLY A 257 -8.79 -9.87 -29.10
C GLY A 257 -8.74 -9.20 -27.71
N VAL A 258 -7.57 -8.76 -27.29
CA VAL A 258 -7.37 -8.05 -26.02
C VAL A 258 -7.64 -6.56 -26.23
N GLN A 259 -8.42 -5.96 -25.35
CA GLN A 259 -8.69 -4.53 -25.40
C GLN A 259 -7.43 -3.73 -25.04
N THR A 260 -7.12 -2.72 -25.86
CA THR A 260 -6.00 -1.79 -25.65
C THR A 260 -6.51 -0.35 -25.72
N PRO A 261 -5.77 0.66 -25.27
CA PRO A 261 -6.16 2.07 -25.42
C PRO A 261 -6.44 2.50 -26.86
N ALA A 262 -5.99 1.75 -27.86
CA ALA A 262 -6.24 2.03 -29.28
C ALA A 262 -7.73 2.04 -29.68
N VAL A 263 -8.63 1.48 -28.86
CA VAL A 263 -10.07 1.56 -29.07
C VAL A 263 -10.67 2.94 -28.70
N THR A 264 -9.85 3.85 -28.24
CA THR A 264 -10.26 5.21 -27.82
C THR A 264 -9.54 6.29 -28.62
N ASP A 265 -10.05 7.51 -28.61
CA ASP A 265 -9.44 8.68 -29.25
C ASP A 265 -8.06 9.08 -28.68
N VAL A 266 -7.73 8.54 -27.51
CA VAL A 266 -6.44 8.76 -26.82
C VAL A 266 -5.50 7.56 -26.95
N GLY A 267 -5.74 6.65 -27.89
CA GLY A 267 -4.86 5.51 -28.18
C GLY A 267 -3.40 5.90 -28.39
N GLY A 268 -2.51 4.93 -28.26
CA GLY A 268 -1.08 5.13 -28.41
C GLY A 268 -0.70 5.63 -29.83
N ILE A 269 0.30 6.49 -29.89
CA ILE A 269 0.94 6.93 -31.13
C ILE A 269 2.44 6.68 -31.08
N VAL A 270 3.10 6.66 -32.24
CA VAL A 270 4.56 6.75 -32.37
C VAL A 270 4.92 8.18 -32.69
N ALA A 271 5.76 8.80 -31.89
CA ALA A 271 6.34 10.13 -32.09
C ALA A 271 7.83 10.01 -32.42
N THR A 272 8.35 10.93 -33.23
CA THR A 272 9.76 10.98 -33.61
C THR A 272 10.50 12.18 -33.03
N THR A 273 9.78 13.12 -32.41
CA THR A 273 10.35 14.31 -31.77
C THR A 273 9.67 14.59 -30.42
N LEU A 274 10.35 15.34 -29.55
CA LEU A 274 9.80 15.75 -28.25
C LEU A 274 8.61 16.72 -28.42
N GLU A 275 8.58 17.51 -29.48
CA GLU A 275 7.48 18.41 -29.81
C GLU A 275 6.20 17.60 -30.11
N GLN A 276 6.30 16.52 -30.90
CA GLN A 276 5.18 15.63 -31.17
C GLN A 276 4.66 14.93 -29.89
N ILE A 277 5.57 14.57 -28.99
CA ILE A 277 5.20 14.05 -27.66
C ILE A 277 4.40 15.10 -26.91
N GLN A 278 4.89 16.35 -26.86
CA GLN A 278 4.22 17.42 -26.13
C GLN A 278 2.84 17.74 -26.73
N GLU A 279 2.72 17.81 -28.05
CA GLU A 279 1.43 17.95 -28.73
C GLU A 279 0.44 16.83 -28.36
N ARG A 280 0.94 15.58 -28.29
CA ARG A 280 0.11 14.45 -27.88
C ARG A 280 -0.30 14.53 -26.44
N VAL A 281 0.58 14.94 -25.54
CA VAL A 281 0.28 15.20 -24.12
C VAL A 281 -0.87 16.20 -23.98
N GLU A 282 -0.82 17.31 -24.72
CA GLU A 282 -1.86 18.35 -24.73
C GLU A 282 -3.19 17.83 -25.27
N GLN A 283 -3.18 17.04 -26.36
CA GLN A 283 -4.37 16.40 -26.92
C GLN A 283 -5.05 15.46 -25.92
N ILE A 284 -4.26 14.62 -25.24
CA ILE A 284 -4.78 13.67 -24.24
C ILE A 284 -5.31 14.44 -23.02
N ALA A 285 -4.59 15.46 -22.58
CA ALA A 285 -5.00 16.31 -21.45
C ALA A 285 -6.34 17.00 -21.72
N ALA A 286 -6.55 17.54 -22.93
CA ALA A 286 -7.78 18.19 -23.34
C ALA A 286 -8.99 17.23 -23.35
N LYS A 287 -8.77 15.96 -23.67
CA LYS A 287 -9.82 14.93 -23.73
C LYS A 287 -10.04 14.17 -22.42
N ARG A 288 -9.22 14.42 -21.39
CA ARG A 288 -9.24 13.67 -20.13
C ARG A 288 -10.65 13.55 -19.52
N ALA A 289 -11.39 14.65 -19.50
CA ALA A 289 -12.74 14.69 -18.91
C ALA A 289 -13.82 13.95 -19.73
N GLU A 290 -13.56 13.68 -21.01
CA GLU A 290 -14.50 13.01 -21.92
C GLU A 290 -14.30 11.49 -21.95
N LEU A 291 -13.20 10.98 -21.34
CA LEU A 291 -12.89 9.57 -21.32
C LEU A 291 -13.85 8.81 -20.38
N PRO A 292 -14.29 7.61 -20.78
CA PRO A 292 -15.14 6.77 -19.93
C PRO A 292 -14.39 6.15 -18.74
N PHE A 293 -13.08 6.41 -18.62
CA PHE A 293 -12.20 5.89 -17.56
C PHE A 293 -11.15 6.92 -17.14
N GLY A 294 -10.59 6.75 -15.93
CA GLY A 294 -9.56 7.64 -15.39
C GLY A 294 -8.18 7.44 -16.04
N ILE A 295 -7.47 8.56 -16.24
CA ILE A 295 -6.04 8.58 -16.57
C ILE A 295 -5.34 9.57 -15.63
N ASP A 296 -4.17 9.21 -15.10
CA ASP A 296 -3.38 10.04 -14.21
C ASP A 296 -2.13 10.65 -14.87
N GLY A 297 -2.00 10.46 -16.19
CA GLY A 297 -0.87 10.95 -16.97
C GLY A 297 -0.76 10.30 -18.34
N ILE A 298 0.44 10.37 -18.88
CA ILE A 298 0.82 9.76 -20.15
C ILE A 298 2.09 8.92 -19.92
N VAL A 299 2.20 7.76 -20.54
CA VAL A 299 3.43 6.94 -20.53
C VAL A 299 4.15 7.14 -21.85
N ILE A 300 5.43 7.52 -21.76
CA ILE A 300 6.33 7.69 -22.89
C ILE A 300 7.39 6.60 -22.80
N LYS A 301 7.60 5.85 -23.88
CA LYS A 301 8.53 4.71 -23.93
C LYS A 301 9.42 4.83 -25.17
N CYS A 302 10.68 4.38 -25.09
CA CYS A 302 11.38 4.03 -26.34
C CYS A 302 10.56 2.97 -27.07
N ASP A 303 10.30 3.17 -28.36
CA ASP A 303 9.50 2.20 -29.13
C ASP A 303 10.30 0.95 -29.49
N LEU A 304 11.59 1.10 -29.83
CA LEU A 304 12.44 0.00 -30.28
C LEU A 304 12.87 -0.92 -29.13
N ALA A 305 12.61 -2.23 -29.27
CA ALA A 305 12.97 -3.25 -28.30
C ALA A 305 14.49 -3.28 -27.98
N ALA A 306 15.34 -3.06 -28.96
CA ALA A 306 16.79 -2.99 -28.79
C ALA A 306 17.22 -1.84 -27.85
N ASP A 307 16.57 -0.67 -27.94
CA ASP A 307 16.82 0.48 -27.08
C ASP A 307 16.35 0.21 -25.65
N GLN A 308 15.20 -0.42 -25.50
CA GLN A 308 14.70 -0.85 -24.20
C GLN A 308 15.67 -1.82 -23.51
N ALA A 309 16.16 -2.81 -24.25
CA ALA A 309 17.12 -3.78 -23.73
C ALA A 309 18.46 -3.13 -23.34
N GLN A 310 18.98 -2.21 -24.15
CA GLN A 310 20.23 -1.50 -23.89
C GLN A 310 20.10 -0.52 -22.71
N ALA A 311 19.00 0.22 -22.60
CA ALA A 311 18.75 1.16 -21.52
C ALA A 311 18.58 0.43 -20.17
N GLY A 312 17.94 -0.73 -20.16
CA GLY A 312 17.75 -1.58 -18.99
C GLY A 312 16.84 -0.96 -17.93
N PHE A 313 17.05 -1.39 -16.69
CA PHE A 313 16.19 -1.07 -15.57
C PHE A 313 16.98 -0.49 -14.39
N SER A 314 16.32 0.29 -13.55
CA SER A 314 16.75 0.60 -12.20
C SER A 314 16.18 -0.44 -11.22
N SER A 315 16.40 -0.24 -9.92
CA SER A 315 15.78 -1.11 -8.89
C SER A 315 14.24 -1.07 -8.89
N ARG A 316 13.64 0.03 -9.37
CA ARG A 316 12.17 0.24 -9.31
C ARG A 316 11.50 0.54 -10.64
N ALA A 317 12.23 1.05 -11.65
CA ALA A 317 11.63 1.53 -12.89
C ALA A 317 12.47 1.17 -14.12
N PRO A 318 11.86 0.96 -15.30
CA PRO A 318 12.56 0.90 -16.56
C PRO A 318 13.16 2.28 -16.88
N ARG A 319 14.38 2.31 -17.40
CA ARG A 319 15.03 3.57 -17.78
C ARG A 319 14.58 4.10 -19.15
N TRP A 320 13.92 3.22 -19.92
CA TRP A 320 13.41 3.48 -21.26
C TRP A 320 11.95 3.94 -21.29
N ALA A 321 11.31 4.07 -20.13
CA ALA A 321 9.94 4.54 -20.00
C ALA A 321 9.82 5.54 -18.85
N ILE A 322 8.93 6.52 -19.02
CA ILE A 322 8.66 7.59 -18.06
C ILE A 322 7.16 7.89 -18.01
N ALA A 323 6.64 8.25 -16.85
CA ALA A 323 5.30 8.76 -16.72
C ALA A 323 5.30 10.30 -16.71
N TYR A 324 4.65 10.91 -17.70
CA TYR A 324 4.38 12.34 -17.73
C TYR A 324 3.08 12.58 -16.97
N LYS A 325 3.18 13.19 -15.80
CA LYS A 325 2.02 13.49 -14.95
C LYS A 325 1.29 14.72 -15.46
N LEU A 326 -0.02 14.60 -15.63
CA LEU A 326 -0.88 15.74 -15.94
C LEU A 326 -1.12 16.54 -14.65
N PRO A 327 -1.20 17.89 -14.76
CA PRO A 327 -1.59 18.69 -13.61
C PRO A 327 -2.98 18.27 -13.10
N ALA A 328 -3.17 18.33 -11.80
CA ALA A 328 -4.49 18.11 -11.20
C ALA A 328 -5.49 19.13 -11.78
N THR A 329 -6.72 18.70 -12.01
CA THR A 329 -7.78 19.60 -12.45
C THR A 329 -8.15 20.53 -11.30
N GLU A 330 -7.93 21.82 -11.47
CA GLU A 330 -8.32 22.85 -10.50
C GLU A 330 -9.62 23.51 -10.90
N LYS A 331 -10.48 23.76 -9.93
CA LYS A 331 -11.72 24.53 -10.08
C LYS A 331 -11.82 25.58 -8.99
N ILE A 332 -12.50 26.68 -9.31
CA ILE A 332 -12.80 27.72 -8.32
C ILE A 332 -14.25 27.53 -7.88
N THR A 333 -14.46 27.50 -6.55
CA THR A 333 -15.77 27.44 -5.92
C THR A 333 -15.82 28.30 -4.66
N LYS A 334 -16.99 28.46 -4.06
CA LYS A 334 -17.19 29.25 -2.82
C LYS A 334 -16.99 28.38 -1.58
N LEU A 335 -16.25 28.89 -0.60
CA LEU A 335 -16.17 28.34 0.75
C LEU A 335 -17.38 28.81 1.57
N LEU A 336 -18.40 27.97 1.68
CA LEU A 336 -19.67 28.28 2.35
C LEU A 336 -19.57 28.15 3.88
N GLY A 337 -18.74 27.21 4.35
CA GLY A 337 -18.63 26.93 5.78
C GLY A 337 -17.41 26.07 6.11
N VAL A 338 -17.17 25.90 7.39
CA VAL A 338 -16.20 24.93 7.92
C VAL A 338 -16.86 24.10 9.00
N GLU A 339 -16.85 22.79 8.81
CA GLU A 339 -17.26 21.82 9.81
C GLU A 339 -16.05 21.30 10.59
N TRP A 340 -16.19 21.21 11.89
CA TRP A 340 -15.17 20.69 12.77
C TRP A 340 -15.55 19.31 13.26
N ASN A 341 -14.79 18.29 12.87
CA ASN A 341 -15.05 16.89 13.19
C ASN A 341 -14.01 16.36 14.17
N THR A 342 -14.47 15.59 15.15
CA THR A 342 -13.57 14.90 16.08
C THR A 342 -13.44 13.44 15.66
N GLY A 343 -12.24 12.98 15.35
CA GLY A 343 -11.96 11.58 15.01
C GLY A 343 -11.98 10.66 16.24
N ARG A 344 -11.94 9.35 16.02
CA ARG A 344 -11.96 8.32 17.09
C ARG A 344 -10.86 8.46 18.16
N SER A 345 -9.72 9.04 17.80
CA SER A 345 -8.60 9.30 18.72
C SER A 345 -8.68 10.66 19.44
N GLY A 346 -9.78 11.40 19.24
CA GLY A 346 -9.97 12.74 19.78
C GLY A 346 -9.37 13.86 18.93
N ILE A 347 -8.70 13.58 17.80
CA ILE A 347 -8.14 14.61 16.90
C ILE A 347 -9.27 15.40 16.26
N ILE A 348 -9.16 16.73 16.29
CA ILE A 348 -10.12 17.67 15.71
C ILE A 348 -9.58 18.14 14.37
N ALA A 349 -10.35 17.87 13.31
CA ALA A 349 -9.99 18.20 11.93
C ALA A 349 -11.07 19.07 11.27
N PRO A 350 -10.68 20.17 10.59
CA PRO A 350 -11.58 21.02 9.83
C PRO A 350 -11.88 20.40 8.45
N ARG A 351 -13.14 20.56 7.99
CA ARG A 351 -13.60 20.20 6.66
C ARG A 351 -14.31 21.40 6.04
N ALA A 352 -13.89 21.81 4.86
CA ALA A 352 -14.58 22.84 4.08
C ALA A 352 -15.94 22.33 3.61
N VAL A 353 -16.96 23.16 3.72
CA VAL A 353 -18.24 23.04 3.03
C VAL A 353 -18.19 23.97 1.82
N LEU A 354 -18.31 23.43 0.63
CA LEU A 354 -18.16 24.16 -0.62
C LEU A 354 -19.50 24.31 -1.34
N GLU A 355 -19.63 25.37 -2.11
CA GLU A 355 -20.63 25.38 -3.16
C GLU A 355 -20.36 24.20 -4.11
N PRO A 356 -21.38 23.38 -4.46
CA PRO A 356 -21.16 22.20 -5.28
C PRO A 356 -20.42 22.51 -6.58
N VAL A 357 -19.31 21.86 -6.83
CA VAL A 357 -18.49 22.04 -8.03
C VAL A 357 -18.18 20.69 -8.66
N GLU A 358 -18.32 20.61 -9.97
CA GLU A 358 -17.92 19.42 -10.71
C GLU A 358 -16.40 19.38 -10.87
N LEU A 359 -15.80 18.29 -10.43
CA LEU A 359 -14.36 18.07 -10.45
C LEU A 359 -14.08 16.62 -10.84
N ASP A 360 -13.44 16.42 -11.98
CA ASP A 360 -13.10 15.09 -12.52
C ASP A 360 -14.28 14.10 -12.45
N GLY A 361 -15.43 14.48 -13.06
CA GLY A 361 -16.62 13.64 -13.18
C GLY A 361 -17.39 13.38 -11.89
N SER A 362 -17.09 14.09 -10.79
CA SER A 362 -17.88 14.01 -9.55
C SER A 362 -18.20 15.39 -8.99
N ILE A 363 -19.36 15.50 -8.32
CA ILE A 363 -19.75 16.74 -7.62
C ILE A 363 -19.09 16.76 -6.24
N VAL A 364 -18.24 17.76 -6.03
CA VAL A 364 -17.53 17.99 -4.79
C VAL A 364 -18.26 19.06 -3.96
N THR A 365 -18.67 18.70 -2.75
CA THR A 365 -19.30 19.58 -1.76
C THR A 365 -18.47 19.75 -0.50
N TYR A 366 -17.45 18.91 -0.31
CA TYR A 366 -16.56 18.94 0.85
C TYR A 366 -15.11 18.78 0.42
N ALA A 367 -14.22 19.49 1.14
CA ALA A 367 -12.78 19.35 0.93
C ALA A 367 -12.03 19.43 2.29
N THR A 368 -10.86 18.82 2.37
CA THR A 368 -10.05 18.91 3.59
C THR A 368 -9.38 20.27 3.73
N LEU A 369 -9.24 20.72 4.99
CA LEU A 369 -8.53 21.95 5.39
C LEU A 369 -7.34 21.66 6.32
N HIS A 370 -6.93 20.40 6.41
CA HIS A 370 -5.82 19.94 7.25
C HIS A 370 -5.97 20.22 8.74
N ASN A 371 -5.68 21.44 9.17
CA ASN A 371 -5.66 21.87 10.57
C ASN A 371 -5.83 23.39 10.68
N VAL A 372 -5.90 23.90 11.92
CA VAL A 372 -6.07 25.34 12.20
C VAL A 372 -4.88 26.18 11.70
N ALA A 373 -3.66 25.66 11.87
CA ALA A 373 -2.45 26.38 11.45
C ALA A 373 -2.44 26.59 9.93
N ASP A 374 -2.88 25.58 9.16
CA ASP A 374 -2.97 25.66 7.71
C ASP A 374 -4.03 26.67 7.23
N ILE A 375 -5.21 26.68 7.86
CA ILE A 375 -6.25 27.71 7.62
C ILE A 375 -5.69 29.12 7.83
N THR A 376 -5.01 29.32 8.96
CA THR A 376 -4.44 30.61 9.33
C THR A 376 -3.32 31.03 8.37
N ARG A 377 -2.40 30.11 8.06
CA ARG A 377 -1.27 30.36 7.14
C ARG A 377 -1.73 30.75 5.74
N ARG A 378 -2.79 30.12 5.23
CA ARG A 378 -3.37 30.43 3.92
C ARG A 378 -4.29 31.66 3.96
N GLY A 379 -4.65 32.16 5.12
CA GLY A 379 -5.55 33.31 5.28
C GLY A 379 -6.94 33.06 4.72
N LEU A 380 -7.46 31.83 4.87
CA LEU A 380 -8.79 31.45 4.39
C LEU A 380 -9.90 32.12 5.19
N MET A 381 -10.92 32.59 4.51
CA MET A 381 -12.11 33.23 5.09
C MET A 381 -13.38 32.59 4.57
N LEU A 382 -14.44 32.57 5.35
CA LEU A 382 -15.78 32.18 4.88
C LEU A 382 -16.26 33.16 3.80
N GLY A 383 -16.79 32.63 2.71
CA GLY A 383 -17.19 33.42 1.56
C GLY A 383 -16.08 33.59 0.51
N ASP A 384 -14.85 33.14 0.80
CA ASP A 384 -13.78 33.15 -0.21
C ASP A 384 -14.17 32.33 -1.45
N SER A 385 -13.79 32.82 -2.61
CA SER A 385 -13.59 31.95 -3.77
C SER A 385 -12.28 31.20 -3.54
N VAL A 386 -12.34 29.87 -3.56
CA VAL A 386 -11.19 29.01 -3.27
C VAL A 386 -10.89 28.12 -4.46
N VAL A 387 -9.61 27.91 -4.72
CA VAL A 387 -9.14 26.89 -5.66
C VAL A 387 -9.28 25.53 -4.97
N VAL A 388 -9.97 24.60 -5.62
CA VAL A 388 -10.11 23.23 -5.16
C VAL A 388 -9.63 22.26 -6.25
N TYR A 389 -9.02 21.17 -5.83
CA TYR A 389 -8.58 20.09 -6.69
C TYR A 389 -8.77 18.76 -6.00
N LYS A 390 -8.80 17.69 -6.76
CA LYS A 390 -8.71 16.35 -6.20
C LYS A 390 -7.26 15.93 -6.12
N ALA A 391 -6.82 15.78 -4.91
CA ALA A 391 -5.52 15.25 -4.64
C ALA A 391 -5.51 13.74 -4.94
N GLY A 392 -4.67 13.32 -5.91
CA GLY A 392 -4.62 11.94 -6.40
C GLY A 392 -5.93 11.43 -6.98
N ASP A 393 -6.69 12.31 -7.63
CA ASP A 393 -8.01 12.02 -8.18
C ASP A 393 -9.05 11.48 -7.15
N VAL A 394 -8.72 11.53 -5.85
CA VAL A 394 -9.51 10.92 -4.76
C VAL A 394 -10.05 11.93 -3.76
N ILE A 395 -9.17 12.69 -3.09
CA ILE A 395 -9.56 13.52 -1.95
C ILE A 395 -9.61 14.99 -2.33
N PRO A 396 -10.80 15.64 -2.30
CA PRO A 396 -10.89 17.06 -2.55
C PRO A 396 -10.14 17.88 -1.49
N ARG A 397 -9.35 18.84 -1.94
CA ARG A 397 -8.58 19.77 -1.10
C ARG A 397 -8.84 21.21 -1.51
N VAL A 398 -8.81 22.09 -0.55
CA VAL A 398 -8.72 23.54 -0.80
C VAL A 398 -7.25 23.89 -0.93
N GLU A 399 -6.82 24.42 -2.07
CA GLU A 399 -5.43 24.84 -2.30
C GLU A 399 -5.17 26.23 -1.72
N ALA A 400 -5.93 27.23 -2.17
CA ALA A 400 -5.72 28.62 -1.76
C ALA A 400 -6.99 29.45 -1.94
N PRO A 401 -7.13 30.57 -1.23
CA PRO A 401 -8.13 31.59 -1.54
C PRO A 401 -7.73 32.37 -2.79
N VAL A 402 -8.70 32.72 -3.61
CA VAL A 402 -8.53 33.61 -4.77
C VAL A 402 -8.73 35.05 -4.31
N VAL A 403 -7.72 35.62 -3.68
CA VAL A 403 -7.81 36.90 -2.93
C VAL A 403 -8.34 38.08 -3.77
N HIS A 404 -8.01 38.11 -5.07
CA HIS A 404 -8.48 39.18 -5.95
C HIS A 404 -10.00 39.10 -6.29
N LEU A 405 -10.66 37.98 -5.95
CA LEU A 405 -12.12 37.81 -6.09
C LEU A 405 -12.88 38.16 -4.79
N ARG A 406 -12.19 38.59 -3.73
CA ARG A 406 -12.84 39.04 -2.50
C ARG A 406 -13.66 40.30 -2.74
N THR A 407 -14.88 40.31 -2.18
CA THR A 407 -15.84 41.41 -2.30
C THR A 407 -15.83 42.31 -1.05
N GLY A 408 -15.22 41.88 0.05
CA GLY A 408 -15.23 42.56 1.34
C GLY A 408 -16.30 42.03 2.31
N ASP A 409 -17.11 41.04 1.86
CA ASP A 409 -18.13 40.37 2.68
C ASP A 409 -17.59 39.12 3.38
N GLU A 410 -16.35 38.76 3.10
CA GLU A 410 -15.69 37.59 3.67
C GLU A 410 -15.49 37.75 5.19
N ARG A 411 -15.69 36.64 5.90
CA ARG A 411 -15.65 36.61 7.37
C ARG A 411 -14.59 35.62 7.87
N PRO A 412 -13.94 35.88 9.00
CA PRO A 412 -13.04 34.93 9.63
C PRO A 412 -13.73 33.59 9.90
N ILE A 413 -13.00 32.50 9.69
CA ILE A 413 -13.46 31.16 10.06
C ILE A 413 -13.49 31.05 11.59
N ALA A 414 -14.65 30.68 12.14
CA ALA A 414 -14.80 30.48 13.58
C ALA A 414 -14.02 29.22 14.00
N ILE A 415 -13.02 29.43 14.85
CA ILE A 415 -12.20 28.34 15.40
C ILE A 415 -12.83 27.90 16.73
N PRO A 416 -13.09 26.59 16.93
CA PRO A 416 -13.75 26.09 18.12
C PRO A 416 -12.88 26.31 19.37
N GLN A 417 -13.49 26.80 20.44
CA GLN A 417 -12.83 26.95 21.74
C GLN A 417 -12.99 25.72 22.63
N VAL A 418 -13.98 24.89 22.32
CA VAL A 418 -14.28 23.61 22.98
C VAL A 418 -14.49 22.52 21.94
N CYS A 419 -14.34 21.28 22.34
CA CYS A 419 -14.53 20.14 21.45
C CYS A 419 -15.93 20.17 20.80
N PRO A 420 -16.02 20.12 19.47
CA PRO A 420 -17.31 20.21 18.76
C PRO A 420 -18.22 19.02 19.01
N THR A 421 -17.68 17.90 19.52
CA THR A 421 -18.46 16.69 19.79
C THR A 421 -18.98 16.61 21.23
N CYS A 422 -18.12 16.86 22.22
CA CYS A 422 -18.48 16.66 23.62
C CYS A 422 -18.50 17.93 24.48
N GLY A 423 -18.08 19.08 23.95
CA GLY A 423 -18.04 20.35 24.67
C GLY A 423 -16.86 20.53 25.64
N ASP A 424 -16.02 19.51 25.82
CA ASP A 424 -14.85 19.58 26.70
C ASP A 424 -13.70 20.42 26.11
N ALA A 425 -12.68 20.67 26.91
CA ALA A 425 -11.52 21.46 26.53
C ALA A 425 -10.76 20.82 25.33
N ILE A 426 -10.09 21.67 24.58
CA ILE A 426 -9.20 21.31 23.48
C ILE A 426 -7.75 21.47 23.91
N ASP A 427 -6.95 20.46 23.73
CA ASP A 427 -5.49 20.56 23.74
C ASP A 427 -5.02 21.06 22.37
N ALA A 428 -4.57 22.30 22.34
CA ALA A 428 -4.04 22.99 21.16
C ALA A 428 -2.51 23.15 21.21
N SER A 429 -1.81 22.43 22.07
CA SER A 429 -0.35 22.49 22.26
C SER A 429 0.43 21.99 21.04
N GLN A 430 -0.21 21.18 20.19
CA GLN A 430 0.36 20.64 18.97
C GLN A 430 -0.43 21.13 17.74
N GLU A 431 0.16 21.02 16.57
CA GLU A 431 -0.45 21.41 15.30
C GLU A 431 -1.78 20.68 15.04
N ARG A 432 -1.90 19.42 15.46
CA ARG A 432 -3.14 18.64 15.43
C ARG A 432 -3.85 18.73 16.78
N TRP A 433 -4.86 19.58 16.84
CA TRP A 433 -5.66 19.79 18.04
C TRP A 433 -6.40 18.55 18.47
N ARG A 434 -6.55 18.35 19.77
CA ARG A 434 -7.16 17.15 20.35
C ARG A 434 -8.14 17.51 21.47
N CYS A 435 -9.26 16.79 21.52
CA CYS A 435 -10.12 16.80 22.69
C CYS A 435 -9.39 16.18 23.89
N VAL A 436 -9.41 16.82 25.05
CA VAL A 436 -8.77 16.31 26.29
C VAL A 436 -9.32 14.94 26.72
N ARG A 437 -10.58 14.59 26.34
CA ARG A 437 -11.15 13.25 26.60
C ARG A 437 -10.58 12.15 25.69
N GLY A 438 -9.79 12.51 24.68
CA GLY A 438 -9.20 11.53 23.78
C GLY A 438 -10.25 10.59 23.16
N ARG A 439 -10.04 9.28 23.32
CA ARG A 439 -10.93 8.22 22.79
C ARG A 439 -12.33 8.21 23.42
N ALA A 440 -12.45 8.61 24.67
CA ALA A 440 -13.76 8.68 25.36
C ALA A 440 -14.70 9.75 24.76
N CYS A 441 -14.16 10.73 24.01
CA CYS A 441 -14.97 11.69 23.24
C CYS A 441 -15.79 11.01 22.12
N ARG A 442 -15.25 9.96 21.50
CA ARG A 442 -15.85 9.22 20.39
C ARG A 442 -15.87 7.72 20.71
N VAL A 443 -16.39 7.39 21.90
CA VAL A 443 -16.34 6.03 22.44
C VAL A 443 -16.96 4.98 21.49
N ILE A 444 -18.10 5.31 20.84
CA ILE A 444 -18.76 4.40 19.87
C ILE A 444 -17.81 4.08 18.72
N ALA A 445 -17.20 5.11 18.12
CA ALA A 445 -16.27 4.92 17.01
C ALA A 445 -14.99 4.18 17.46
N SER A 446 -14.55 4.37 18.70
CA SER A 446 -13.40 3.67 19.26
C SER A 446 -13.71 2.17 19.48
N ILE A 447 -14.87 1.85 20.05
CA ILE A 447 -15.32 0.46 20.25
C ILE A 447 -15.57 -0.22 18.91
N GLY A 448 -16.28 0.44 17.98
CA GLY A 448 -16.55 -0.09 16.65
C GLY A 448 -15.27 -0.39 15.85
N TYR A 449 -14.25 0.48 15.97
CA TYR A 449 -12.93 0.22 15.39
C TYR A 449 -12.27 -1.02 15.99
N ALA A 450 -12.26 -1.14 17.33
CA ALA A 450 -11.65 -2.29 18.01
C ALA A 450 -12.34 -3.62 17.66
N ALA A 451 -13.67 -3.59 17.46
CA ALA A 451 -14.45 -4.74 17.04
C ALA A 451 -14.30 -5.10 15.55
N GLY A 452 -13.70 -4.22 14.76
CA GLY A 452 -13.59 -4.38 13.31
C GLY A 452 -12.86 -5.65 12.86
N ARG A 453 -13.11 -6.06 11.60
CA ARG A 453 -12.55 -7.28 10.99
C ARG A 453 -11.01 -7.35 11.03
N ASP A 454 -10.33 -6.22 10.88
CA ASP A 454 -8.87 -6.13 10.92
C ASP A 454 -8.28 -6.07 12.33
N GLN A 455 -9.12 -5.91 13.34
CA GLN A 455 -8.77 -5.85 14.74
C GLN A 455 -9.22 -7.15 15.44
N LEU A 456 -10.21 -7.06 16.32
CA LEU A 456 -10.67 -8.19 17.13
C LEU A 456 -11.71 -9.09 16.42
N ASP A 457 -12.28 -8.61 15.32
CA ASP A 457 -13.24 -9.34 14.48
C ASP A 457 -14.48 -9.84 15.25
N ILE A 458 -15.12 -8.92 15.96
CA ILE A 458 -16.31 -9.21 16.75
C ILE A 458 -17.56 -8.96 15.90
N GLU A 459 -18.10 -10.02 15.32
CA GLU A 459 -19.32 -9.97 14.53
C GLU A 459 -20.55 -9.65 15.38
N GLY A 460 -21.54 -8.98 14.79
CA GLY A 460 -22.81 -8.66 15.44
C GLY A 460 -22.80 -7.40 16.31
N LEU A 461 -21.67 -6.67 16.37
CA LEU A 461 -21.50 -5.44 17.15
C LEU A 461 -21.60 -4.19 16.25
N ALA A 462 -22.83 -3.85 15.82
CA ALA A 462 -23.10 -2.61 15.09
C ALA A 462 -23.14 -1.39 16.02
N GLU A 463 -22.99 -0.15 15.46
CA GLU A 463 -23.01 1.11 16.24
C GLU A 463 -24.25 1.25 17.14
N SER A 464 -25.43 0.88 16.65
CA SER A 464 -26.67 0.90 17.42
C SER A 464 -26.61 -0.01 18.65
N ARG A 465 -25.93 -1.14 18.55
CA ARG A 465 -25.72 -2.07 19.65
C ARG A 465 -24.75 -1.53 20.68
N ILE A 466 -23.64 -0.95 20.20
CA ILE A 466 -22.66 -0.28 21.07
C ILE A 466 -23.35 0.85 21.85
N GLN A 467 -24.21 1.65 21.18
CA GLN A 467 -24.97 2.71 21.82
C GLN A 467 -25.89 2.18 22.92
N GLN A 468 -26.66 1.12 22.65
CA GLN A 468 -27.52 0.49 23.67
C GLN A 468 -26.75 0.03 24.92
N MET A 469 -25.58 -0.59 24.71
CA MET A 469 -24.71 -1.04 25.81
C MET A 469 -24.15 0.13 26.63
N LEU A 470 -23.76 1.23 25.96
CA LEU A 470 -23.32 2.46 26.62
C LEU A 470 -24.46 3.11 27.44
N ASP A 471 -25.64 3.23 26.85
CA ASP A 471 -26.83 3.82 27.52
C ASP A 471 -27.29 3.00 28.72
N ALA A 472 -27.15 1.68 28.65
CA ALA A 472 -27.41 0.75 29.75
C ALA A 472 -26.28 0.71 30.80
N GLY A 473 -25.16 1.45 30.58
CA GLY A 473 -23.99 1.44 31.48
C GLY A 473 -23.27 0.10 31.55
N LEU A 474 -23.43 -0.77 30.55
CA LEU A 474 -22.79 -2.09 30.50
C LEU A 474 -21.32 -2.03 30.08
N ILE A 475 -20.99 -1.05 29.28
CA ILE A 475 -19.62 -0.83 28.76
C ILE A 475 -19.26 0.66 28.83
N ALA A 476 -17.97 0.96 29.03
CA ALA A 476 -17.38 2.30 28.92
C ALA A 476 -16.25 2.34 27.87
N ASP A 477 -15.63 1.20 27.61
CA ASP A 477 -14.63 1.00 26.56
C ASP A 477 -14.76 -0.41 25.94
N PHE A 478 -13.93 -0.73 24.95
CA PHE A 478 -14.07 -2.02 24.25
C PHE A 478 -13.60 -3.23 25.09
N ALA A 479 -12.77 -3.03 26.13
CA ALA A 479 -12.36 -4.14 27.00
C ALA A 479 -13.51 -4.64 27.87
N ASP A 480 -14.51 -3.79 28.16
CA ASP A 480 -15.67 -4.18 28.92
C ASP A 480 -16.55 -5.21 28.18
N LEU A 481 -16.44 -5.30 26.86
CA LEU A 481 -17.13 -6.32 26.06
C LEU A 481 -16.83 -7.74 26.53
N PHE A 482 -15.63 -7.99 27.02
CA PHE A 482 -15.17 -9.31 27.47
C PHE A 482 -15.72 -9.72 28.85
N PHE A 483 -16.40 -8.81 29.54
CA PHE A 483 -17.01 -9.05 30.85
C PHE A 483 -18.55 -9.10 30.80
N LEU A 484 -19.13 -8.98 29.60
CA LEU A 484 -20.59 -9.02 29.42
C LEU A 484 -21.13 -10.41 29.76
N THR A 485 -22.23 -10.43 30.55
CA THR A 485 -22.97 -11.67 30.83
C THR A 485 -24.09 -11.90 29.80
N ARG A 486 -24.55 -13.15 29.69
CA ARG A 486 -25.64 -13.51 28.78
C ARG A 486 -26.92 -12.75 29.12
N GLU A 487 -27.24 -12.59 30.41
CA GLU A 487 -28.41 -11.86 30.89
C GLU A 487 -28.37 -10.39 30.50
N GLN A 488 -27.19 -9.74 30.61
CA GLN A 488 -27.00 -8.35 30.22
C GLN A 488 -27.23 -8.15 28.73
N VAL A 489 -26.63 -9.02 27.88
CA VAL A 489 -26.79 -8.93 26.44
C VAL A 489 -28.21 -9.23 25.99
N LEU A 490 -28.87 -10.23 26.62
CA LEU A 490 -30.26 -10.61 26.33
C LEU A 490 -31.26 -9.51 26.73
N SER A 491 -30.91 -8.65 27.70
CA SER A 491 -31.76 -7.54 28.13
C SER A 491 -31.81 -6.36 27.15
N LEU A 492 -30.94 -6.34 26.16
CA LEU A 492 -30.90 -5.29 25.16
C LEU A 492 -32.05 -5.39 24.16
N GLU A 493 -32.51 -4.26 23.65
CA GLU A 493 -33.62 -4.21 22.70
C GLU A 493 -33.25 -4.99 21.40
N ARG A 494 -34.19 -5.82 20.94
CA ARG A 494 -34.08 -6.69 19.77
C ARG A 494 -32.94 -7.71 19.84
N MET A 495 -32.57 -8.15 21.04
CA MET A 495 -31.68 -9.29 21.25
C MET A 495 -32.49 -10.52 21.61
N GLY A 496 -32.41 -11.54 20.76
CA GLY A 496 -32.94 -12.88 21.04
C GLY A 496 -31.82 -13.82 21.50
N GLU A 497 -32.16 -15.02 21.91
CA GLU A 497 -31.19 -16.02 22.41
C GLU A 497 -30.08 -16.31 21.40
N THR A 498 -30.45 -16.61 20.15
CA THR A 498 -29.48 -16.92 19.07
C THR A 498 -28.52 -15.75 18.80
N SER A 499 -29.01 -14.51 18.73
CA SER A 499 -28.13 -13.34 18.47
C SER A 499 -27.25 -13.04 19.69
N THR A 500 -27.72 -13.29 20.90
CA THR A 500 -26.93 -13.18 22.12
C THR A 500 -25.81 -14.21 22.14
N ASP A 501 -26.14 -15.48 21.89
CA ASP A 501 -25.15 -16.57 21.88
C ASP A 501 -24.10 -16.37 20.78
N ASN A 502 -24.50 -15.91 19.59
CA ASN A 502 -23.57 -15.59 18.49
C ASN A 502 -22.62 -14.45 18.85
N LEU A 503 -23.13 -13.37 19.45
CA LEU A 503 -22.29 -12.24 19.86
C LEU A 503 -21.30 -12.64 20.96
N LEU A 504 -21.74 -13.36 21.98
CA LEU A 504 -20.86 -13.82 23.05
C LEU A 504 -19.82 -14.83 22.55
N ALA A 505 -20.20 -15.70 21.60
CA ALA A 505 -19.25 -16.59 20.94
C ALA A 505 -18.22 -15.82 20.10
N ALA A 506 -18.62 -14.71 19.42
CA ALA A 506 -17.70 -13.86 18.70
C ALA A 506 -16.73 -13.13 19.65
N ILE A 507 -17.22 -12.61 20.78
CA ILE A 507 -16.39 -11.99 21.82
C ILE A 507 -15.40 -13.02 22.40
N GLU A 508 -15.83 -14.25 22.66
CA GLU A 508 -14.93 -15.29 23.19
C GLU A 508 -13.84 -15.67 22.18
N ARG A 509 -14.19 -15.81 20.88
CA ARG A 509 -13.19 -16.03 19.81
C ARG A 509 -12.19 -14.89 19.71
N ALA A 510 -12.63 -13.65 19.96
CA ALA A 510 -11.76 -12.48 19.91
C ALA A 510 -10.63 -12.51 20.94
N LYS A 511 -10.78 -13.22 22.06
CA LYS A 511 -9.71 -13.41 23.05
C LYS A 511 -8.48 -14.13 22.50
N ALA A 512 -8.67 -15.01 21.53
CA ALA A 512 -7.60 -15.78 20.89
C ALA A 512 -6.90 -15.04 19.75
N GLN A 513 -7.28 -13.81 19.44
CA GLN A 513 -6.59 -13.02 18.40
C GLN A 513 -5.13 -12.75 18.76
N PRO A 514 -4.20 -12.80 17.79
CA PRO A 514 -2.77 -12.54 18.04
C PRO A 514 -2.52 -11.12 18.54
N LEU A 515 -1.41 -10.93 19.26
CA LEU A 515 -1.01 -9.63 19.81
C LEU A 515 -1.03 -8.52 18.76
N SER A 516 -0.61 -8.79 17.53
CA SER A 516 -0.63 -7.82 16.43
C SER A 516 -2.02 -7.25 16.15
N ARG A 517 -3.09 -8.05 16.29
CA ARG A 517 -4.47 -7.60 16.13
C ARG A 517 -5.00 -6.90 17.39
N VAL A 518 -4.64 -7.40 18.57
CA VAL A 518 -4.96 -6.75 19.85
C VAL A 518 -4.32 -5.37 19.93
N PHE A 519 -3.04 -5.25 19.56
CA PHE A 519 -2.35 -3.96 19.52
C PHE A 519 -2.97 -3.01 18.47
N CYS A 520 -3.39 -3.52 17.33
CA CYS A 520 -4.13 -2.74 16.33
C CYS A 520 -5.47 -2.23 16.91
N ALA A 521 -6.19 -3.05 17.68
CA ALA A 521 -7.45 -2.68 18.32
C ALA A 521 -7.30 -1.56 19.36
N LEU A 522 -6.16 -1.47 20.04
CA LEU A 522 -5.85 -0.35 20.92
C LEU A 522 -5.86 1.00 20.16
N GLY A 523 -5.64 0.99 18.84
CA GLY A 523 -5.68 2.16 17.99
C GLY A 523 -4.66 3.21 18.36
N VAL A 524 -3.45 2.81 18.78
CA VAL A 524 -2.32 3.70 19.06
C VAL A 524 -2.03 4.54 17.82
N ARG A 525 -1.84 5.85 17.98
CA ARG A 525 -1.65 6.78 16.86
C ARG A 525 -0.38 6.44 16.07
N GLY A 526 -0.51 6.48 14.75
CA GLY A 526 0.61 6.15 13.85
C GLY A 526 0.93 4.65 13.75
N THR A 527 0.13 3.79 14.40
CA THR A 527 0.28 2.33 14.32
C THR A 527 -0.98 1.70 13.72
N GLY A 528 -1.08 1.70 12.39
CA GLY A 528 -2.12 0.93 11.70
C GLY A 528 -1.78 -0.57 11.69
N ARG A 529 -2.60 -1.39 11.01
CA ARG A 529 -2.48 -2.86 10.95
C ARG A 529 -1.05 -3.36 10.69
N SER A 530 -0.37 -2.79 9.69
CA SER A 530 1.00 -3.16 9.33
C SER A 530 2.00 -2.86 10.45
N MET A 531 1.93 -1.66 11.03
CA MET A 531 2.84 -1.25 12.11
C MET A 531 2.58 -2.03 13.40
N SER A 532 1.31 -2.27 13.74
CA SER A 532 0.93 -3.10 14.89
C SER A 532 1.52 -4.51 14.79
N ARG A 533 1.55 -5.09 13.58
CA ARG A 533 2.18 -6.39 13.33
C ARG A 533 3.70 -6.33 13.51
N ARG A 534 4.37 -5.27 13.03
CA ARG A 534 5.82 -5.10 13.21
C ARG A 534 6.19 -4.96 14.68
N ILE A 535 5.45 -4.12 15.43
CA ILE A 535 5.65 -3.96 16.88
C ILE A 535 5.46 -5.29 17.60
N ALA A 536 4.35 -5.99 17.34
CA ALA A 536 4.05 -7.27 17.98
C ALA A 536 5.13 -8.33 17.68
N ARG A 537 5.62 -8.41 16.45
CA ARG A 537 6.69 -9.33 16.06
C ARG A 537 8.06 -8.95 16.62
N HIS A 538 8.33 -7.65 16.81
CA HIS A 538 9.59 -7.19 17.38
C HIS A 538 9.67 -7.52 18.87
N PHE A 539 8.62 -7.23 19.63
CA PHE A 539 8.60 -7.39 21.09
C PHE A 539 8.02 -8.72 21.57
N GLY A 540 7.19 -9.38 20.78
CA GLY A 540 6.58 -10.66 21.07
C GLY A 540 5.49 -10.68 22.14
N SER A 541 5.52 -9.75 23.08
CA SER A 541 4.51 -9.65 24.14
C SER A 541 4.12 -8.22 24.46
N MET A 542 2.89 -8.03 24.96
CA MET A 542 2.39 -6.74 25.42
C MET A 542 3.24 -6.19 26.59
N ASP A 543 3.71 -7.04 27.49
CA ASP A 543 4.55 -6.61 28.60
C ASP A 543 5.87 -6.04 28.11
N ALA A 544 6.50 -6.67 27.10
CA ALA A 544 7.71 -6.15 26.49
C ALA A 544 7.46 -4.80 25.77
N ILE A 545 6.32 -4.65 25.07
CA ILE A 545 5.94 -3.39 24.43
C ILE A 545 5.73 -2.28 25.47
N ARG A 546 5.07 -2.58 26.60
CA ARG A 546 4.83 -1.60 27.68
C ARG A 546 6.09 -1.21 28.44
N ALA A 547 7.06 -2.12 28.53
CA ALA A 547 8.35 -1.88 29.18
C ALA A 547 9.35 -1.12 28.28
N ALA A 548 9.07 -1.06 26.97
CA ALA A 548 9.95 -0.43 26.00
C ALA A 548 9.93 1.10 26.17
N ASP A 549 11.10 1.71 26.14
CA ASP A 549 11.28 3.15 26.05
C ASP A 549 11.18 3.63 24.58
N ALA A 550 11.35 4.93 24.37
CA ALA A 550 11.25 5.51 23.04
C ALA A 550 12.33 4.98 22.08
N GLU A 551 13.55 4.70 22.57
CA GLU A 551 14.65 4.16 21.77
C GLU A 551 14.37 2.71 21.32
N ALA A 552 13.84 1.89 22.21
CA ALA A 552 13.43 0.53 21.88
C ALA A 552 12.25 0.49 20.90
N ILE A 553 11.28 1.39 21.03
CA ILE A 553 10.17 1.53 20.08
C ILE A 553 10.67 2.04 18.72
N GLU A 554 11.63 2.96 18.69
CA GLU A 554 12.26 3.46 17.45
C GLU A 554 13.02 2.37 16.69
N ALA A 555 13.57 1.38 17.38
CA ALA A 555 14.24 0.24 16.75
C ALA A 555 13.29 -0.62 15.86
N VAL A 556 11.96 -0.47 16.02
CA VAL A 556 10.99 -1.15 15.17
C VAL A 556 11.00 -0.52 13.79
N GLU A 557 11.23 -1.34 12.76
CA GLU A 557 11.25 -0.88 11.35
C GLU A 557 9.99 -0.07 11.01
N GLY A 558 10.18 1.20 10.64
CA GLY A 558 9.11 2.13 10.25
C GLY A 558 8.57 3.01 11.40
N ILE A 559 9.20 2.97 12.58
CA ILE A 559 8.97 3.95 13.65
C ILE A 559 10.21 4.84 13.76
N GLY A 560 10.04 6.12 13.54
CA GLY A 560 11.12 7.10 13.69
C GLY A 560 11.07 7.82 15.06
N PRO A 561 12.13 8.64 15.38
CA PRO A 561 12.33 9.29 16.69
C PRO A 561 11.18 10.21 17.11
N LYS A 562 10.41 10.78 16.16
CA LYS A 562 9.25 11.61 16.49
C LYS A 562 8.00 10.81 16.84
N LYS A 563 7.83 9.58 16.31
CA LYS A 563 6.67 8.73 16.59
C LYS A 563 6.84 7.93 17.88
N ALA A 564 8.04 7.45 18.14
CA ALA A 564 8.31 6.56 19.27
C ALA A 564 7.88 7.14 20.64
N PRO A 565 8.18 8.41 20.97
CA PRO A 565 7.71 9.00 22.23
C PRO A 565 6.17 9.08 22.31
N GLY A 566 5.50 9.33 21.17
CA GLY A 566 4.04 9.36 21.09
C GLY A 566 3.42 7.99 21.33
N VAL A 567 4.02 6.92 20.83
CA VAL A 567 3.59 5.53 21.08
C VAL A 567 3.72 5.19 22.56
N VAL A 568 4.88 5.50 23.18
CA VAL A 568 5.11 5.28 24.60
C VAL A 568 4.10 6.05 25.46
N ALA A 569 3.88 7.32 25.16
CA ALA A 569 2.91 8.15 25.89
C ALA A 569 1.48 7.58 25.79
N GLU A 570 1.07 7.10 24.61
CA GLU A 570 -0.24 6.48 24.46
C GLU A 570 -0.38 5.13 25.15
N LEU A 571 0.68 4.34 25.23
CA LEU A 571 0.66 3.09 26.00
C LEU A 571 0.46 3.35 27.50
N VAL A 572 0.99 4.45 28.02
CA VAL A 572 0.73 4.90 29.39
C VAL A 572 -0.74 5.31 29.55
N GLU A 573 -1.31 6.09 28.60
CA GLU A 573 -2.73 6.45 28.60
C GLU A 573 -3.67 5.21 28.54
N LEU A 574 -3.23 4.14 27.89
CA LEU A 574 -3.98 2.92 27.67
C LEU A 574 -3.75 1.84 28.74
N ALA A 575 -2.95 2.13 29.77
CA ALA A 575 -2.55 1.13 30.75
C ALA A 575 -3.74 0.40 31.39
N ASP A 576 -4.74 1.15 31.87
CA ASP A 576 -5.95 0.58 32.52
C ASP A 576 -6.75 -0.30 31.55
N LEU A 577 -6.86 0.12 30.28
CA LEU A 577 -7.56 -0.64 29.24
C LEU A 577 -6.80 -1.95 28.93
N ILE A 578 -5.48 -1.89 28.81
CA ILE A 578 -4.64 -3.08 28.60
C ILE A 578 -4.77 -4.03 29.78
N ASP A 579 -4.75 -3.53 31.01
CA ASP A 579 -4.92 -4.33 32.22
C ASP A 579 -6.30 -5.01 32.28
N LYS A 580 -7.35 -4.36 31.80
CA LYS A 580 -8.68 -4.99 31.64
C LYS A 580 -8.63 -6.14 30.63
N LEU A 581 -7.98 -5.97 29.49
CA LEU A 581 -7.84 -7.01 28.47
C LEU A 581 -7.04 -8.21 29.00
N VAL A 582 -5.97 -7.98 29.76
CA VAL A 582 -5.21 -9.04 30.43
C VAL A 582 -6.11 -9.81 31.40
N LYS A 583 -6.88 -9.10 32.25
CA LYS A 583 -7.84 -9.72 33.20
C LYS A 583 -8.94 -10.52 32.49
N ALA A 584 -9.34 -10.10 31.29
CA ALA A 584 -10.33 -10.80 30.48
C ALA A 584 -9.77 -12.08 29.81
N GLY A 585 -8.46 -12.33 29.89
CA GLY A 585 -7.81 -13.48 29.28
C GLY A 585 -7.57 -13.33 27.77
N VAL A 586 -7.48 -12.09 27.27
CA VAL A 586 -7.12 -11.82 25.88
C VAL A 586 -5.65 -12.17 25.65
N THR A 587 -5.33 -12.77 24.50
CA THR A 587 -3.97 -13.15 24.14
C THR A 587 -3.05 -11.94 24.03
N MET A 588 -2.00 -11.89 24.85
CA MET A 588 -1.03 -10.79 24.93
C MET A 588 0.33 -11.16 24.34
N THR A 589 0.37 -12.19 23.49
CA THR A 589 1.61 -12.67 22.86
C THR A 589 1.39 -12.84 21.35
N GLU A 590 2.47 -12.69 20.58
CA GLU A 590 2.46 -12.96 19.15
C GLU A 590 2.80 -14.43 18.90
N PRO A 591 2.00 -15.18 18.13
CA PRO A 591 2.27 -16.60 17.85
C PRO A 591 3.62 -16.81 17.17
N GLY A 592 4.36 -17.83 17.58
CA GLY A 592 5.64 -18.20 16.99
C GLY A 592 6.81 -17.26 17.32
N TRP A 593 6.62 -16.28 18.20
CA TRP A 593 7.70 -15.42 18.64
C TRP A 593 8.56 -16.14 19.69
N THR A 594 9.86 -16.10 19.49
CA THR A 594 10.89 -16.54 20.44
C THR A 594 11.69 -15.31 20.87
N PRO A 595 11.93 -15.11 22.18
CA PRO A 595 12.75 -13.98 22.65
C PRO A 595 14.10 -13.99 21.93
N PRO A 596 14.64 -12.83 21.50
CA PRO A 596 16.04 -12.73 21.17
C PRO A 596 16.84 -13.24 22.39
N ALA A 597 17.80 -14.13 22.19
CA ALA A 597 18.67 -14.56 23.29
C ALA A 597 19.28 -13.31 23.90
N GLU A 598 19.09 -13.10 25.22
CA GLU A 598 19.75 -12.02 25.92
C GLU A 598 21.25 -12.15 25.68
N PRO A 599 22.00 -11.08 25.37
CA PRO A 599 23.42 -11.10 25.40
C PRO A 599 23.84 -11.28 26.89
N GLY A 600 23.91 -12.54 27.28
CA GLY A 600 24.23 -12.91 28.66
C GLY A 600 25.63 -12.46 29.02
N ALA A 601 25.80 -12.07 30.26
CA ALA A 601 27.07 -11.69 30.89
C ALA A 601 28.16 -12.81 30.89
N ASP A 602 27.89 -13.94 30.24
CA ASP A 602 28.77 -15.12 30.16
C ASP A 602 29.48 -15.28 28.81
N ALA A 603 29.29 -14.33 27.84
CA ALA A 603 29.91 -14.42 26.51
C ALA A 603 31.47 -14.36 26.51
N GLN A 604 32.09 -14.14 27.63
CA GLN A 604 33.55 -14.08 27.75
C GLN A 604 34.18 -15.37 28.30
N ALA A 605 33.38 -16.23 28.94
CA ALA A 605 33.86 -17.53 29.48
C ALA A 605 33.73 -18.68 28.46
N ASP A 606 32.79 -18.58 27.50
CA ASP A 606 32.52 -19.63 26.50
C ASP A 606 33.41 -19.59 25.26
N LEU A 607 34.21 -18.55 25.07
CA LEU A 607 35.17 -18.46 23.95
C LEU A 607 36.41 -19.37 24.17
N GLU A 608 36.64 -19.86 25.37
CA GLU A 608 37.74 -20.80 25.68
C GLU A 608 37.31 -22.28 25.77
N ALA A 609 35.97 -22.56 25.73
CA ALA A 609 35.45 -23.92 25.94
C ALA A 609 34.76 -24.56 24.73
N GLY A 610 34.85 -24.04 23.53
CA GLY A 610 34.42 -24.75 22.31
C GLY A 610 32.92 -25.16 22.25
N GLY A 611 32.03 -24.55 23.04
CA GLY A 611 30.60 -24.90 23.13
C GLY A 611 29.72 -24.04 22.25
N THR A 612 29.38 -24.53 21.06
CA THR A 612 28.33 -23.97 20.20
C THR A 612 26.96 -24.18 20.85
N SER A 613 26.16 -23.12 20.99
CA SER A 613 24.74 -23.19 21.40
C SER A 613 24.00 -24.22 20.56
N GLY A 614 23.26 -25.12 21.18
CA GLY A 614 22.79 -26.43 20.69
C GLY A 614 21.76 -26.44 19.54
N LEU A 615 21.68 -25.42 18.68
CA LEU A 615 20.84 -25.42 17.48
C LEU A 615 21.69 -25.74 16.24
N PRO A 616 21.25 -26.71 15.39
CA PRO A 616 22.09 -27.28 14.33
C PRO A 616 22.47 -26.29 13.22
N LEU A 617 21.73 -25.18 13.07
CA LEU A 617 21.99 -24.15 12.07
C LEU A 617 22.37 -22.78 12.67
N ALA A 618 22.73 -22.72 13.96
CA ALA A 618 23.03 -21.46 14.64
C ALA A 618 24.09 -20.64 13.89
N GLY A 619 23.76 -19.39 13.57
CA GLY A 619 24.63 -18.46 12.85
C GLY A 619 24.84 -18.73 11.36
N MET A 620 24.20 -19.77 10.79
CA MET A 620 24.31 -20.11 9.37
C MET A 620 23.29 -19.37 8.51
N SER A 621 23.72 -18.82 7.37
CA SER A 621 22.84 -18.35 6.32
C SER A 621 22.57 -19.49 5.34
N VAL A 622 21.31 -19.93 5.25
CA VAL A 622 20.90 -21.10 4.47
C VAL A 622 20.02 -20.70 3.31
N VAL A 623 20.30 -21.26 2.13
CA VAL A 623 19.47 -21.06 0.91
C VAL A 623 18.88 -22.40 0.50
N VAL A 624 17.58 -22.41 0.15
CA VAL A 624 16.88 -23.58 -0.36
C VAL A 624 16.56 -23.40 -1.84
N THR A 625 16.78 -24.43 -2.66
CA THR A 625 16.48 -24.40 -4.12
C THR A 625 16.16 -25.78 -4.67
N GLY A 626 15.31 -25.83 -5.68
CA GLY A 626 14.85 -27.08 -6.28
C GLY A 626 13.67 -27.72 -5.52
N ALA A 627 13.13 -28.81 -6.05
CA ALA A 627 12.09 -29.59 -5.39
C ALA A 627 12.70 -30.46 -4.29
N MET A 628 12.13 -30.44 -3.09
CA MET A 628 12.57 -31.27 -1.97
C MET A 628 12.05 -32.70 -2.12
N SER A 629 12.72 -33.66 -1.48
CA SER A 629 12.35 -35.07 -1.45
C SER A 629 12.37 -35.63 -0.02
N GLY A 630 11.81 -36.81 0.18
CA GLY A 630 11.78 -37.48 1.48
C GLY A 630 10.94 -36.75 2.52
N ALA A 631 11.44 -36.64 3.74
CA ALA A 631 10.72 -35.96 4.86
C ALA A 631 10.39 -34.49 4.59
N LEU A 632 11.05 -33.86 3.63
CA LEU A 632 10.89 -32.45 3.28
C LEU A 632 9.98 -32.23 2.05
N GLU A 633 9.52 -33.30 1.40
CA GLU A 633 8.75 -33.26 0.14
C GLU A 633 7.42 -32.50 0.27
N ALA A 634 6.75 -32.65 1.41
CA ALA A 634 5.46 -32.02 1.70
C ALA A 634 5.60 -30.54 2.11
N LEU A 635 6.81 -30.08 2.41
CA LEU A 635 7.03 -28.72 2.91
C LEU A 635 7.08 -27.70 1.77
N THR A 636 6.27 -26.66 1.88
CA THR A 636 6.36 -25.49 1.02
C THR A 636 7.68 -24.74 1.27
N ARG A 637 8.04 -23.83 0.36
CA ARG A 637 9.24 -23.01 0.52
C ARG A 637 9.22 -22.13 1.79
N ASN A 638 8.04 -21.70 2.21
CA ASN A 638 7.88 -20.93 3.44
C ASN A 638 8.09 -21.81 4.67
N GLU A 639 7.52 -22.98 4.70
CA GLU A 639 7.73 -23.96 5.77
C GLU A 639 9.20 -24.41 5.86
N MET A 640 9.89 -24.54 4.70
CA MET A 640 11.33 -24.79 4.68
C MET A 640 12.14 -23.61 5.28
N ASN A 641 11.75 -22.36 5.01
CA ASN A 641 12.37 -21.19 5.61
C ASN A 641 12.10 -21.15 7.12
N GLU A 642 10.88 -21.43 7.55
CA GLU A 642 10.52 -21.52 8.98
C GLU A 642 11.28 -22.66 9.69
N LEU A 643 11.49 -23.80 9.03
CA LEU A 643 12.27 -24.90 9.53
C LEU A 643 13.74 -24.48 9.76
N ILE A 644 14.34 -23.76 8.80
CA ILE A 644 15.68 -23.20 8.93
C ILE A 644 15.76 -22.25 10.12
N GLU A 645 14.78 -21.36 10.28
CA GLU A 645 14.75 -20.39 11.36
C GLU A 645 14.54 -21.07 12.74
N ARG A 646 13.66 -22.07 12.81
CA ARG A 646 13.48 -22.90 14.03
C ARG A 646 14.77 -23.65 14.43
N ALA A 647 15.54 -24.09 13.45
CA ALA A 647 16.83 -24.75 13.66
C ALA A 647 17.99 -23.77 13.95
N GLY A 648 17.72 -22.46 14.10
CA GLY A 648 18.68 -21.41 14.46
C GLY A 648 19.42 -20.77 13.29
N GLY A 649 19.06 -21.12 12.03
CA GLY A 649 19.65 -20.54 10.82
C GLY A 649 18.90 -19.30 10.35
N LYS A 650 19.53 -18.55 9.43
CA LYS A 650 18.90 -17.45 8.71
C LYS A 650 18.55 -17.89 7.29
N ALA A 651 17.26 -17.99 6.98
CA ALA A 651 16.82 -18.30 5.63
C ALA A 651 17.15 -17.14 4.66
N SER A 652 17.68 -17.47 3.48
CA SER A 652 18.04 -16.50 2.46
C SER A 652 17.52 -16.93 1.08
N SER A 653 17.08 -15.95 0.29
CA SER A 653 16.52 -16.21 -1.04
C SER A 653 17.57 -16.33 -2.14
N SER A 654 18.80 -15.87 -1.92
CA SER A 654 19.86 -15.82 -2.92
C SER A 654 21.21 -16.32 -2.40
N VAL A 655 21.98 -17.00 -3.24
CA VAL A 655 23.35 -17.44 -2.91
C VAL A 655 24.33 -16.27 -3.06
N SER A 656 25.13 -16.01 -2.03
CA SER A 656 26.16 -15.00 -1.98
C SER A 656 27.39 -15.50 -1.23
N ALA A 657 28.46 -14.73 -1.17
CA ALA A 657 29.65 -15.05 -0.39
C ALA A 657 29.38 -15.19 1.14
N LYS A 658 28.21 -14.69 1.61
CA LYS A 658 27.77 -14.81 3.01
C LYS A 658 26.87 -16.05 3.24
N THR A 659 26.58 -16.85 2.22
CA THR A 659 25.77 -18.07 2.35
C THR A 659 26.63 -19.18 2.94
N SER A 660 26.17 -19.77 4.04
CA SER A 660 26.87 -20.86 4.73
C SER A 660 26.52 -22.23 4.17
N LEU A 661 25.27 -22.40 3.71
CA LEU A 661 24.73 -23.68 3.26
C LEU A 661 23.72 -23.49 2.13
N LEU A 662 23.80 -24.31 1.09
CA LEU A 662 22.77 -24.43 0.06
C LEU A 662 22.11 -25.82 0.17
N VAL A 663 20.80 -25.85 0.41
CA VAL A 663 19.99 -27.08 0.28
C VAL A 663 19.49 -27.17 -1.15
N ALA A 664 19.98 -28.15 -1.90
CA ALA A 664 19.73 -28.32 -3.32
C ALA A 664 18.92 -29.58 -3.58
N GLY A 665 17.61 -29.43 -3.82
CA GLY A 665 16.75 -30.50 -4.30
C GLY A 665 16.85 -30.73 -5.81
N GLU A 666 15.91 -31.51 -6.39
CA GLU A 666 15.87 -31.76 -7.83
C GLU A 666 15.67 -30.42 -8.61
N LYS A 667 16.39 -30.31 -9.73
CA LYS A 667 16.35 -29.14 -10.61
C LYS A 667 16.80 -27.83 -9.92
N ALA A 668 17.83 -27.90 -9.08
CA ALA A 668 18.37 -26.76 -8.32
C ALA A 668 18.92 -25.59 -9.16
N GLY A 669 19.10 -25.76 -10.47
CA GLY A 669 19.39 -24.72 -11.47
C GLY A 669 20.61 -23.84 -11.18
N SER A 670 20.51 -22.57 -11.54
CA SER A 670 21.61 -21.58 -11.48
C SER A 670 22.15 -21.30 -10.06
N LYS A 671 21.36 -21.55 -9.01
CA LYS A 671 21.82 -21.35 -7.64
C LYS A 671 22.85 -22.38 -7.20
N ARG A 672 22.75 -23.62 -7.70
CA ARG A 672 23.74 -24.65 -7.45
C ARG A 672 25.07 -24.29 -8.10
N ALA A 673 25.06 -23.94 -9.38
CA ALA A 673 26.28 -23.51 -10.07
C ALA A 673 26.94 -22.28 -9.41
N LYS A 674 26.12 -21.33 -8.92
CA LYS A 674 26.62 -20.17 -8.21
C LYS A 674 27.24 -20.53 -6.84
N ALA A 675 26.65 -21.48 -6.12
CA ALA A 675 27.18 -21.97 -4.84
C ALA A 675 28.51 -22.70 -5.04
N GLU A 676 28.59 -23.55 -6.07
CA GLU A 676 29.84 -24.23 -6.47
C GLU A 676 30.94 -23.22 -6.79
N GLY A 677 30.62 -22.15 -7.58
CA GLY A 677 31.56 -21.09 -7.92
C GLY A 677 32.02 -20.23 -6.73
N LEU A 678 31.24 -20.16 -5.66
CA LEU A 678 31.55 -19.40 -4.43
C LEU A 678 32.10 -20.30 -3.30
N GLY A 679 32.25 -21.61 -3.49
CA GLY A 679 32.71 -22.56 -2.48
C GLY A 679 31.73 -22.75 -1.32
N VAL A 680 30.42 -22.47 -1.51
CA VAL A 680 29.39 -22.67 -0.50
C VAL A 680 29.10 -24.15 -0.36
N ARG A 681 28.99 -24.65 0.87
CA ARG A 681 28.59 -26.04 1.15
C ARG A 681 27.21 -26.33 0.55
N ILE A 682 27.09 -27.41 -0.21
CA ILE A 682 25.84 -27.85 -0.83
C ILE A 682 25.44 -29.20 -0.22
N VAL A 683 24.19 -29.32 0.22
CA VAL A 683 23.63 -30.56 0.77
C VAL A 683 22.33 -30.91 0.01
N GLY A 684 22.03 -32.20 -0.03
CA GLY A 684 20.74 -32.70 -0.55
C GLY A 684 19.62 -32.58 0.51
N PRO A 685 18.36 -32.80 0.11
CA PRO A 685 17.22 -32.77 1.02
C PRO A 685 17.33 -33.78 2.17
N GLU A 686 17.84 -34.99 1.93
CA GLU A 686 18.01 -36.02 2.96
C GLU A 686 19.08 -35.60 4.00
N GLU A 687 20.25 -35.15 3.54
CA GLU A 687 21.32 -34.71 4.42
C GLU A 687 20.86 -33.48 5.26
N PHE A 688 20.06 -32.60 4.66
CA PHE A 688 19.50 -31.47 5.38
C PHE A 688 18.43 -31.92 6.39
N ALA A 689 17.58 -32.88 6.05
CA ALA A 689 16.60 -33.44 6.97
C ALA A 689 17.28 -34.08 8.20
N ASP A 690 18.40 -34.77 7.99
CA ASP A 690 19.19 -35.33 9.09
C ASP A 690 19.78 -34.24 10.01
N LEU A 691 20.21 -33.10 9.42
CA LEU A 691 20.74 -31.97 10.19
C LEU A 691 19.67 -31.29 11.07
N VAL A 692 18.43 -31.22 10.60
CA VAL A 692 17.35 -30.50 11.28
C VAL A 692 16.26 -31.43 11.84
N GLY A 693 16.51 -32.74 11.88
CA GLY A 693 15.55 -33.78 12.25
C GLY A 693 14.66 -33.48 13.48
N PRO A 694 15.19 -32.93 14.60
CA PRO A 694 14.37 -32.57 15.75
C PRO A 694 13.33 -31.46 15.50
N PHE A 695 13.41 -30.78 14.36
CA PHE A 695 12.59 -29.61 14.00
C PHE A 695 11.60 -29.87 12.84
N ILE A 696 11.66 -31.04 12.18
CA ILE A 696 10.78 -31.44 11.09
C ILE A 696 9.35 -31.74 11.58
#